data_e4df4fc355de04dcec95466f57b33453
#
_entry.id   e4df4fc355de04dcec95466f57b33453
#
_cell.length_a   1.000
_cell.length_b   1.000
_cell.length_c   1.000
_cell.angle_alpha   90.00
_cell.angle_beta   90.00
_cell.angle_gamma   90.00
#
_symmetry.space_group_name_H-M   'P 1'
#
loop_
_entity.id
_entity.type
_entity.pdbx_description
1 polymer ?
#
loop_
_entity_poly.entity_id
_entity_poly.type
_entity_poly.pdbx_seq_one_letter_code
_entity_poly.pdbx_strand_id
1 'polypeptide(L)'
;MIISPVEKLRRFLKLELSRNCDDRAVVGGMGKFLPNWQKESATAGISTEVNEAVTAFLNSYGDKNPEERRDAITKIMMLLPAPEPAPQRDRNRPRSQNQNPTQQQNANAPANTAKEAERKPEKPADRRPFNERGERTERAVPIRREERIERKHRPEPVVNTEERYTPGKKPIENTPVAEQTPDAATAVNTPPVRIHHEPQVPAAAPTVRELREHYGNPQVNPKGPSIDSPVSDIPGIGFSNSKALAKQDVYTVREFLYYFPRRYDDYSSFKPINKVIPDETVSIIGVVRDITTGQRGRYQITEVTVSDGTGFMRVTWFNRAWLIHQIHVGMGIVLSGKIDIFLGRPVMSNPEWEPTDQENITTNRIVPIYALNQNLKQNFLRRMMYNTVRHWVGQLPEVLPQSILESADLLPLQMAITNIHFPESKYHLRYARERLAFDEIFFMQLSVLSQKQEWNSLSAEPFEVSDEQFENGWLANLPFELTNAQRKALEDIRKDMASGHPMNRLVQGDVGSGKTIVASLAALLVMQKDGQAAIMAPTGVLAEQHYRNFVRFIEGLGENAPITAGEVELMVGATAESKKQEIRSRLEAGEVRVLIGTHALIEEPVRFKNLQLVVIDEQHRFGVDQRAALRAKGTNPHLLVMTATPIPRSLSLTIYGDLDLTLIDEMPAGRKPVRTRIVPPINREKVYSFIRKETGAGHQAFIIYPLVEEGDDEEKEGRAAIEASEFLQNQVFPDLKIALLHGRMKGFEKDAILEAFKNHEYDILVSTSVIEVGVDVPNATVMVIEGANHFGLAQLHQFRGRVGRGDAQAWCALIPDKDNDIENQRLNAMVETTDGFKLAEMDLEMRGPGDFIGKRQSGLREMKLASMSDVRLIEKARNEALKLFESDPKLEQPENAVLKARVIETSATQRKGEIS
;
A
#
# COMPACT_ATOMS: atom_id res chain seq x y z
N MET A 1 11.61 -23.09 -16.58
CA MET A 1 11.57 -23.77 -17.92
C MET A 1 12.53 -23.05 -18.86
N ILE A 2 13.53 -23.71 -19.38
CA ILE A 2 14.45 -23.15 -20.39
C ILE A 2 13.69 -23.08 -21.71
N ILE A 3 13.48 -21.88 -22.24
CA ILE A 3 12.78 -21.66 -23.52
C ILE A 3 13.67 -22.16 -24.65
N SER A 4 13.13 -22.99 -25.57
CA SER A 4 13.91 -23.51 -26.70
C SER A 4 14.40 -22.38 -27.62
N PRO A 5 15.55 -22.53 -28.29
CA PRO A 5 16.11 -21.53 -29.23
C PRO A 5 15.12 -21.15 -30.33
N VAL A 6 14.34 -22.11 -30.82
CA VAL A 6 13.29 -21.92 -31.85
C VAL A 6 12.17 -21.03 -31.32
N GLU A 7 11.75 -21.24 -30.06
CA GLU A 7 10.69 -20.44 -29.46
C GLU A 7 11.19 -19.01 -29.14
N LYS A 8 12.47 -18.84 -28.75
CA LYS A 8 13.09 -17.51 -28.58
C LYS A 8 13.09 -16.74 -29.89
N LEU A 9 13.56 -17.38 -30.99
CA LEU A 9 13.58 -16.77 -32.31
C LEU A 9 12.15 -16.40 -32.78
N ARG A 10 11.17 -17.28 -32.59
CA ARG A 10 9.76 -16.99 -32.91
C ARG A 10 9.21 -15.75 -32.19
N ARG A 11 9.58 -15.55 -30.94
CA ARG A 11 9.17 -14.36 -30.17
C ARG A 11 9.77 -13.09 -30.77
N PHE A 12 11.06 -13.13 -31.13
CA PHE A 12 11.69 -11.97 -31.79
C PHE A 12 11.08 -11.69 -33.16
N LEU A 13 10.81 -12.70 -33.98
CA LEU A 13 10.18 -12.53 -35.28
C LEU A 13 8.76 -11.95 -35.17
N LYS A 14 7.96 -12.40 -34.20
CA LYS A 14 6.62 -11.84 -33.93
C LYS A 14 6.69 -10.39 -33.44
N LEU A 15 7.69 -10.06 -32.62
CA LEU A 15 7.90 -8.70 -32.11
C LEU A 15 8.31 -7.79 -33.27
N GLU A 16 9.19 -8.25 -34.17
CA GLU A 16 9.62 -7.49 -35.34
C GLU A 16 8.47 -7.21 -36.31
N LEU A 17 7.60 -8.18 -36.57
CA LEU A 17 6.38 -7.97 -37.36
C LEU A 17 5.44 -6.93 -36.72
N SER A 18 5.31 -6.92 -35.38
CA SER A 18 4.47 -5.95 -34.67
C SER A 18 5.03 -4.53 -34.70
N ARG A 19 6.31 -4.36 -35.03
CA ARG A 19 7.06 -3.09 -35.14
C ARG A 19 7.32 -2.67 -36.56
N ASN A 20 6.55 -3.15 -37.52
CA ASN A 20 6.71 -2.87 -38.93
C ASN A 20 8.12 -3.18 -39.49
N CYS A 21 8.79 -4.18 -38.96
CA CYS A 21 10.11 -4.66 -39.40
C CYS A 21 11.20 -3.57 -39.33
N ASP A 22 11.27 -2.84 -38.19
CA ASP A 22 12.20 -1.72 -37.96
C ASP A 22 13.61 -2.13 -37.53
N ASP A 23 13.90 -3.44 -37.44
CA ASP A 23 15.15 -4.06 -36.98
C ASP A 23 15.52 -3.72 -35.52
N ARG A 24 14.51 -3.56 -34.65
CA ARG A 24 14.70 -3.21 -33.24
C ARG A 24 14.10 -4.22 -32.26
N ALA A 25 13.66 -5.40 -32.72
CA ALA A 25 13.20 -6.47 -31.83
C ALA A 25 14.34 -7.04 -30.97
N VAL A 26 15.57 -6.90 -31.41
CA VAL A 26 16.79 -7.22 -30.66
C VAL A 26 17.63 -5.95 -30.54
N VAL A 27 18.16 -5.67 -29.36
CA VAL A 27 19.03 -4.49 -29.13
C VAL A 27 20.26 -4.57 -30.00
N GLY A 28 20.41 -3.61 -30.93
CA GLY A 28 21.48 -3.59 -31.91
C GLY A 28 21.19 -4.37 -33.20
N GLY A 29 19.92 -4.71 -33.48
CA GLY A 29 19.42 -5.39 -34.67
C GLY A 29 19.34 -6.90 -34.56
N MET A 30 18.51 -7.52 -35.43
CA MET A 30 18.26 -8.98 -35.43
C MET A 30 19.54 -9.80 -35.65
N GLY A 31 20.53 -9.28 -36.39
CA GLY A 31 21.82 -9.91 -36.59
C GLY A 31 22.62 -10.16 -35.31
N LYS A 32 22.39 -9.38 -34.25
CA LYS A 32 23.04 -9.60 -32.94
C LYS A 32 22.55 -10.86 -32.22
N PHE A 33 21.45 -11.45 -32.66
CA PHE A 33 20.99 -12.74 -32.13
C PHE A 33 21.79 -13.94 -32.68
N LEU A 34 22.52 -13.78 -33.77
CA LEU A 34 23.26 -14.85 -34.45
C LEU A 34 24.22 -15.63 -33.56
N PRO A 35 25.08 -15.00 -32.71
CA PRO A 35 25.98 -15.77 -31.86
C PRO A 35 25.24 -16.64 -30.84
N ASN A 36 24.14 -16.14 -30.31
CA ASN A 36 23.27 -16.89 -29.36
C ASN A 36 22.58 -18.04 -30.07
N TRP A 37 22.07 -17.80 -31.29
CA TRP A 37 21.45 -18.84 -32.12
C TRP A 37 22.44 -19.97 -32.41
N GLN A 38 23.64 -19.68 -32.90
CA GLN A 38 24.67 -20.69 -33.22
C GLN A 38 25.07 -21.52 -31.99
N LYS A 39 25.18 -20.90 -30.82
CA LYS A 39 25.53 -21.60 -29.59
C LYS A 39 24.41 -22.52 -29.09
N GLU A 40 23.16 -22.04 -29.10
CA GLU A 40 22.02 -22.76 -28.58
C GLU A 40 21.47 -23.80 -29.57
N SER A 41 21.50 -23.54 -30.87
CA SER A 41 21.05 -24.47 -31.91
C SER A 41 21.90 -25.74 -31.99
N ALA A 42 23.20 -25.63 -31.74
CA ALA A 42 24.12 -26.78 -31.73
C ALA A 42 23.78 -27.79 -30.59
N THR A 43 23.23 -27.27 -29.47
CA THR A 43 22.87 -28.08 -28.30
C THR A 43 21.43 -28.61 -28.35
N ALA A 44 20.59 -28.02 -29.19
CA ALA A 44 19.15 -28.27 -29.23
C ALA A 44 18.71 -29.29 -30.31
N GLY A 45 19.66 -29.89 -31.09
CA GLY A 45 19.32 -30.91 -32.10
C GLY A 45 18.48 -30.38 -33.28
N ILE A 46 18.65 -29.12 -33.66
CA ILE A 46 17.93 -28.48 -34.78
C ILE A 46 18.51 -29.01 -36.09
N SER A 47 17.64 -29.29 -37.07
CA SER A 47 18.10 -29.79 -38.37
C SER A 47 19.08 -28.82 -39.06
N THR A 48 20.02 -29.37 -39.79
CA THR A 48 21.08 -28.61 -40.51
C THR A 48 20.46 -27.59 -41.46
N GLU A 49 19.36 -27.96 -42.14
CA GLU A 49 18.65 -27.11 -43.09
C GLU A 49 18.01 -25.87 -42.42
N VAL A 50 17.38 -26.06 -41.27
CA VAL A 50 16.77 -24.94 -40.49
C VAL A 50 17.87 -24.05 -39.92
N ASN A 51 18.98 -24.63 -39.46
CA ASN A 51 20.07 -23.87 -38.88
C ASN A 51 20.78 -22.99 -39.92
N GLU A 52 21.04 -23.51 -41.13
CA GLU A 52 21.64 -22.79 -42.24
C GLU A 52 20.69 -21.65 -42.72
N ALA A 53 19.38 -21.95 -42.86
CA ALA A 53 18.39 -20.95 -43.29
C ALA A 53 18.26 -19.79 -42.29
N VAL A 54 18.23 -20.10 -40.96
CA VAL A 54 18.14 -19.07 -39.90
C VAL A 54 19.46 -18.28 -39.83
N THR A 55 20.58 -18.91 -40.01
CA THR A 55 21.91 -18.24 -40.00
C THR A 55 22.02 -17.25 -41.18
N ALA A 56 21.62 -17.68 -42.39
CA ALA A 56 21.59 -16.83 -43.60
C ALA A 56 20.60 -15.66 -43.42
N PHE A 57 19.43 -15.92 -42.83
CA PHE A 57 18.41 -14.91 -42.49
C PHE A 57 18.96 -13.86 -41.55
N LEU A 58 19.52 -14.24 -40.40
CA LEU A 58 20.03 -13.31 -39.40
C LEU A 58 21.20 -12.45 -39.92
N ASN A 59 22.09 -13.03 -40.78
CA ASN A 59 23.19 -12.30 -41.40
C ASN A 59 22.75 -11.24 -42.41
N SER A 60 21.66 -11.49 -43.15
CA SER A 60 21.22 -10.61 -44.25
C SER A 60 20.04 -9.69 -43.84
N TYR A 61 19.54 -9.80 -42.63
CA TYR A 61 18.32 -9.10 -42.23
C TYR A 61 18.46 -7.59 -42.16
N GLY A 62 19.59 -7.11 -41.62
CA GLY A 62 19.87 -5.67 -41.44
C GLY A 62 19.94 -4.90 -42.76
N ASP A 63 20.38 -5.54 -43.83
CA ASP A 63 20.60 -4.92 -45.14
C ASP A 63 19.35 -4.81 -45.99
N LYS A 64 18.20 -5.37 -45.54
CA LYS A 64 16.95 -5.40 -46.31
C LYS A 64 16.05 -4.24 -45.93
N ASN A 65 15.20 -3.82 -46.89
CA ASN A 65 14.14 -2.86 -46.62
C ASN A 65 12.96 -3.48 -45.81
N PRO A 66 12.05 -2.70 -45.23
CA PRO A 66 10.97 -3.24 -44.38
C PRO A 66 10.03 -4.26 -45.04
N GLU A 67 9.78 -4.15 -46.34
CA GLU A 67 8.95 -5.10 -47.10
C GLU A 67 9.70 -6.42 -47.32
N GLU A 68 10.93 -6.37 -47.71
CA GLU A 68 11.80 -7.54 -47.85
C GLU A 68 12.08 -8.25 -46.54
N ARG A 69 12.16 -7.50 -45.42
CA ARG A 69 12.25 -8.03 -44.06
C ARG A 69 11.01 -8.81 -43.67
N ARG A 70 9.83 -8.28 -44.00
CA ARG A 70 8.55 -8.94 -43.74
C ARG A 70 8.43 -10.26 -44.48
N ASP A 71 8.82 -10.30 -45.76
CA ASP A 71 8.83 -11.51 -46.57
C ASP A 71 9.83 -12.54 -46.05
N ALA A 72 11.01 -12.08 -45.65
CA ALA A 72 12.05 -12.95 -45.07
C ALA A 72 11.60 -13.57 -43.74
N ILE A 73 10.96 -12.80 -42.88
CA ILE A 73 10.35 -13.29 -41.61
C ILE A 73 9.30 -14.36 -41.92
N THR A 74 8.42 -14.10 -42.88
CA THR A 74 7.35 -15.04 -43.26
C THR A 74 7.92 -16.38 -43.73
N LYS A 75 8.96 -16.33 -44.58
CA LYS A 75 9.66 -17.55 -45.05
C LYS A 75 10.33 -18.33 -43.90
N ILE A 76 11.02 -17.66 -42.99
CA ILE A 76 11.65 -18.29 -41.83
C ILE A 76 10.60 -18.88 -40.88
N MET A 77 9.50 -18.17 -40.63
CA MET A 77 8.42 -18.67 -39.74
C MET A 77 7.78 -19.97 -40.26
N MET A 78 7.76 -20.17 -41.59
CA MET A 78 7.23 -21.39 -42.22
C MET A 78 8.23 -22.57 -42.13
N LEU A 79 9.53 -22.29 -42.10
CA LEU A 79 10.59 -23.31 -41.97
C LEU A 79 10.84 -23.78 -40.55
N LEU A 80 10.46 -22.97 -39.55
CA LEU A 80 10.65 -23.34 -38.13
C LEU A 80 9.70 -24.48 -37.74
N PRO A 81 10.16 -25.51 -36.96
CA PRO A 81 9.33 -26.60 -36.46
C PRO A 81 8.09 -26.09 -35.72
N ALA A 82 6.96 -26.78 -35.83
CA ALA A 82 5.72 -26.40 -35.11
C ALA A 82 5.98 -26.29 -33.60
N PRO A 83 5.32 -25.35 -32.90
CA PRO A 83 5.46 -25.27 -31.46
C PRO A 83 4.95 -26.58 -30.81
N GLU A 84 5.75 -27.17 -29.93
CA GLU A 84 5.32 -28.32 -29.13
C GLU A 84 4.06 -27.97 -28.35
N PRO A 85 2.99 -28.82 -28.37
CA PRO A 85 1.82 -28.63 -27.54
C PRO A 85 2.24 -28.69 -26.07
N ALA A 86 1.78 -27.74 -25.28
CA ALA A 86 2.03 -27.72 -23.84
C ALA A 86 1.57 -29.06 -23.22
N PRO A 87 2.35 -29.70 -22.33
CA PRO A 87 2.00 -30.99 -21.76
C PRO A 87 0.63 -30.88 -21.04
N GLN A 88 -0.35 -31.62 -21.56
CA GLN A 88 -1.64 -31.79 -20.92
C GLN A 88 -1.41 -32.51 -19.58
N ARG A 89 -1.76 -31.86 -18.48
CA ARG A 89 -1.83 -32.47 -17.16
C ARG A 89 -2.96 -33.51 -17.17
N ASP A 90 -2.56 -34.77 -17.22
CA ASP A 90 -3.42 -35.95 -17.12
C ASP A 90 -4.13 -35.96 -15.76
N ARG A 91 -5.42 -35.74 -15.74
CA ARG A 91 -6.29 -35.64 -14.55
C ARG A 91 -6.86 -37.03 -14.13
N ASN A 92 -6.19 -38.14 -14.47
CA ASN A 92 -6.64 -39.44 -14.03
C ASN A 92 -5.47 -40.35 -13.69
N ARG A 93 -5.01 -40.32 -12.43
CA ARG A 93 -4.37 -41.47 -11.78
C ARG A 93 -4.77 -41.57 -10.32
N PRO A 94 -5.23 -42.71 -9.84
CA PRO A 94 -5.63 -42.90 -8.45
C PRO A 94 -4.41 -43.03 -7.53
N ARG A 95 -4.53 -42.51 -6.33
CA ARG A 95 -3.59 -42.68 -5.21
C ARG A 95 -3.47 -44.18 -4.88
N SER A 96 -2.27 -44.70 -4.93
CA SER A 96 -1.89 -45.94 -4.20
C SER A 96 -0.78 -45.63 -3.20
N GLN A 97 -0.98 -46.27 -2.05
CA GLN A 97 -0.27 -46.13 -0.80
C GLN A 97 1.17 -46.64 -0.84
N ASN A 98 1.98 -46.02 0.03
CA ASN A 98 3.12 -46.58 0.81
C ASN A 98 3.86 -47.78 0.29
N GLN A 99 5.17 -47.62 0.16
CA GLN A 99 6.14 -48.48 0.88
C GLN A 99 7.57 -47.98 0.64
N ASN A 100 8.29 -47.69 1.75
CA ASN A 100 9.74 -47.66 1.81
C ASN A 100 10.34 -49.01 1.44
N PRO A 101 11.53 -49.07 0.84
CA PRO A 101 12.58 -49.86 1.44
C PRO A 101 13.98 -49.23 1.47
N THR A 102 14.54 -49.37 2.61
CA THR A 102 15.88 -49.58 3.13
C THR A 102 17.02 -49.99 2.14
N GLN A 103 18.13 -49.32 2.31
CA GLN A 103 19.57 -49.71 2.20
C GLN A 103 20.02 -50.85 1.27
N GLN A 104 21.07 -50.54 0.48
CA GLN A 104 22.37 -51.26 0.44
C GLN A 104 23.25 -50.64 -0.66
N GLN A 105 24.37 -49.96 -0.26
CA GLN A 105 25.77 -50.40 -0.33
C GLN A 105 26.29 -50.96 -1.68
N ASN A 106 27.21 -50.30 -2.33
CA ASN A 106 28.67 -50.53 -2.48
C ASN A 106 29.19 -49.91 -3.76
N ALA A 107 30.15 -49.02 -3.63
CA ALA A 107 31.57 -49.21 -3.93
C ALA A 107 31.95 -49.44 -5.39
N ASN A 108 32.64 -48.47 -5.99
CA ASN A 108 34.00 -48.61 -6.50
C ASN A 108 34.47 -47.32 -7.22
N ALA A 109 35.54 -46.72 -6.70
CA ALA A 109 36.45 -45.86 -7.44
C ALA A 109 37.52 -46.73 -8.12
N PRO A 110 38.32 -46.29 -9.10
CA PRO A 110 39.59 -45.60 -8.83
C PRO A 110 39.86 -44.41 -9.78
N ALA A 111 40.42 -43.33 -9.29
CA ALA A 111 41.82 -42.91 -9.12
C ALA A 111 42.64 -42.61 -10.40
N ASN A 112 43.30 -41.48 -10.29
CA ASN A 112 44.50 -40.99 -10.96
C ASN A 112 44.34 -40.26 -12.33
N THR A 113 44.94 -39.11 -12.54
CA THR A 113 46.23 -38.55 -12.13
C THR A 113 46.34 -37.06 -12.36
N ALA A 114 47.16 -36.44 -11.55
CA ALA A 114 47.62 -35.06 -11.52
C ALA A 114 48.46 -34.59 -12.73
N LYS A 115 48.54 -33.30 -12.91
CA LYS A 115 49.75 -32.44 -13.06
C LYS A 115 49.25 -31.02 -13.27
N GLU A 116 49.49 -30.11 -12.31
CA GLU A 116 50.68 -29.18 -12.20
C GLU A 116 50.93 -28.42 -13.52
N ALA A 117 51.01 -27.17 -13.51
CA ALA A 117 51.66 -26.02 -12.95
C ALA A 117 51.61 -24.95 -14.07
N GLU A 118 51.63 -23.72 -13.87
CA GLU A 118 52.38 -22.66 -13.29
C GLU A 118 52.00 -21.29 -13.89
N ARG A 119 51.89 -20.36 -12.97
CA ARG A 119 52.38 -18.97 -12.97
C ARG A 119 52.12 -17.96 -14.11
N LYS A 120 51.45 -16.91 -13.63
CA LYS A 120 51.68 -15.44 -13.92
C LYS A 120 53.08 -15.04 -14.38
N PRO A 121 53.40 -13.80 -14.92
CA PRO A 121 52.86 -12.51 -14.46
C PRO A 121 52.78 -11.35 -15.49
N GLU A 122 52.22 -10.25 -14.97
CA GLU A 122 52.59 -8.82 -15.06
C GLU A 122 52.40 -7.97 -16.33
N LYS A 123 51.83 -6.82 -15.99
CA LYS A 123 51.74 -5.48 -16.62
C LYS A 123 53.14 -4.99 -17.15
N PRO A 124 53.24 -3.85 -17.88
CA PRO A 124 52.76 -2.52 -17.51
C PRO A 124 52.34 -1.57 -18.63
N ALA A 125 51.63 -0.52 -18.18
CA ALA A 125 51.61 0.90 -18.50
C ALA A 125 52.48 1.45 -19.67
N ASP A 126 51.98 2.42 -20.45
CA ASP A 126 52.44 3.80 -20.45
C ASP A 126 51.72 4.71 -21.45
N ARG A 127 51.28 5.88 -20.94
CA ARG A 127 51.44 7.25 -21.40
C ARG A 127 51.02 7.73 -22.78
N ARG A 128 50.06 8.68 -22.72
CA ARG A 128 49.94 9.99 -23.40
C ARG A 128 51.04 10.45 -24.36
N PRO A 129 50.90 11.47 -25.26
CA PRO A 129 50.20 12.74 -25.06
C PRO A 129 49.55 13.42 -26.30
N PHE A 130 48.74 14.45 -26.02
CA PHE A 130 48.61 15.81 -26.57
C PHE A 130 48.91 16.08 -28.06
N ASN A 131 48.00 16.78 -28.74
CA ASN A 131 48.08 18.13 -29.32
C ASN A 131 46.91 18.42 -30.23
N GLU A 132 46.15 19.42 -29.96
CA GLU A 132 46.05 20.81 -30.46
C GLU A 132 45.68 21.00 -31.94
N ARG A 133 44.66 21.88 -32.08
CA ARG A 133 44.46 22.88 -33.15
C ARG A 133 43.62 22.53 -34.39
N GLY A 134 42.66 23.46 -34.56
CA GLY A 134 42.12 23.82 -35.91
C GLY A 134 40.66 24.23 -35.91
N GLU A 135 40.47 25.45 -35.51
CA GLU A 135 39.66 26.60 -36.03
C GLU A 135 38.60 26.37 -37.12
N ARG A 136 37.42 27.03 -36.80
CA ARG A 136 36.46 27.77 -37.67
C ARG A 136 35.63 27.04 -38.70
N THR A 137 34.35 27.18 -38.63
CA THR A 137 33.57 28.32 -39.21
C THR A 137 32.08 28.24 -38.83
N GLU A 138 31.57 29.43 -38.57
CA GLU A 138 30.18 29.81 -38.33
C GLU A 138 29.25 29.50 -39.51
N ARG A 139 27.99 29.11 -39.19
CA ARG A 139 26.82 29.55 -39.97
C ARG A 139 25.60 29.66 -39.04
N ALA A 140 25.22 30.90 -38.86
CA ALA A 140 24.00 31.36 -38.22
C ALA A 140 22.76 31.00 -39.03
N VAL A 141 21.63 30.73 -38.36
CA VAL A 141 20.29 30.80 -38.92
C VAL A 141 19.33 31.32 -37.83
N PRO A 142 18.34 32.15 -38.14
CA PRO A 142 17.88 33.27 -37.34
C PRO A 142 16.73 32.96 -36.37
N ILE A 143 16.81 33.73 -35.29
CA ILE A 143 15.77 33.84 -34.24
C ILE A 143 14.56 34.61 -34.76
N ARG A 144 13.37 34.05 -34.63
CA ARG A 144 12.11 34.83 -34.73
C ARG A 144 11.73 35.33 -33.37
N ARG A 145 11.65 36.67 -33.30
CA ARG A 145 11.10 37.45 -32.17
C ARG A 145 9.63 37.14 -31.98
N GLU A 146 9.25 36.89 -30.74
CA GLU A 146 7.89 37.09 -30.22
C GLU A 146 7.83 38.40 -29.43
N GLU A 147 6.88 39.22 -29.85
CA GLU A 147 6.61 40.52 -29.29
C GLU A 147 5.90 40.42 -27.93
N ARG A 148 6.47 41.06 -26.96
CA ARG A 148 5.95 41.31 -25.63
C ARG A 148 5.01 42.48 -25.67
N ILE A 149 3.73 42.33 -25.36
CA ILE A 149 2.77 43.41 -25.12
C ILE A 149 2.64 43.58 -23.60
N GLU A 150 3.23 44.67 -23.15
CA GLU A 150 3.00 45.24 -21.80
C GLU A 150 1.60 45.86 -21.74
N ARG A 151 0.77 45.52 -20.73
CA ARG A 151 -0.35 46.36 -20.30
C ARG A 151 -0.13 46.83 -18.88
N LYS A 152 -0.02 48.17 -18.80
CA LYS A 152 0.09 49.00 -17.61
C LYS A 152 -1.12 48.86 -16.69
N HIS A 153 -0.84 48.85 -15.40
CA HIS A 153 -1.76 49.10 -14.31
C HIS A 153 -2.31 50.55 -14.34
N ARG A 154 -3.56 50.72 -14.01
CA ARG A 154 -4.12 51.96 -13.42
C ARG A 154 -5.21 51.57 -12.38
N PRO A 155 -5.28 52.29 -11.26
CA PRO A 155 -5.95 51.90 -10.05
C PRO A 155 -7.42 52.38 -9.97
N GLU A 156 -8.15 51.73 -9.05
CA GLU A 156 -9.52 51.98 -8.62
C GLU A 156 -9.76 53.42 -8.08
N PRO A 157 -11.01 53.82 -8.01
CA PRO A 157 -11.42 54.57 -6.84
C PRO A 157 -12.62 53.92 -6.08
N VAL A 158 -12.44 53.87 -4.79
CA VAL A 158 -13.39 53.63 -3.72
C VAL A 158 -14.44 54.73 -3.72
N VAL A 159 -15.75 54.36 -3.65
CA VAL A 159 -16.79 55.23 -3.10
C VAL A 159 -17.77 54.40 -2.26
N ASN A 160 -17.73 54.67 -0.96
CA ASN A 160 -18.74 54.36 0.02
C ASN A 160 -19.96 55.25 -0.22
N THR A 161 -21.17 54.69 -0.11
CA THR A 161 -22.32 55.38 0.57
C THR A 161 -23.40 54.39 0.93
N GLU A 162 -23.69 54.33 2.21
CA GLU A 162 -24.93 53.87 2.82
C GLU A 162 -26.08 54.75 2.39
N GLU A 163 -27.24 54.17 2.12
CA GLU A 163 -28.51 54.80 2.50
C GLU A 163 -29.69 53.79 2.51
N ARG A 164 -30.37 53.78 3.67
CA ARG A 164 -31.63 53.13 3.97
C ARG A 164 -32.77 53.74 3.15
N TYR A 165 -33.69 52.91 2.70
CA TYR A 165 -35.14 53.34 2.73
C TYR A 165 -36.08 52.14 2.73
N THR A 166 -37.09 52.20 3.57
CA THR A 166 -38.26 51.28 3.71
C THR A 166 -39.53 52.00 3.22
N PRO A 167 -40.77 51.46 3.32
CA PRO A 167 -41.53 50.83 2.23
C PRO A 167 -42.84 51.60 1.91
N GLY A 168 -43.54 51.24 0.87
CA GLY A 168 -44.88 51.74 0.68
C GLY A 168 -45.63 51.39 -0.60
N LYS A 169 -46.72 50.61 -0.41
CA LYS A 169 -48.02 50.63 -1.06
C LYS A 169 -48.30 50.07 -2.46
N LYS A 170 -49.14 49.17 -2.45
CA LYS A 170 -50.21 48.44 -3.13
C LYS A 170 -50.91 49.14 -4.34
N PRO A 171 -51.91 48.55 -4.98
CA PRO A 171 -51.91 47.91 -6.29
C PRO A 171 -52.88 48.62 -7.29
N ILE A 172 -52.83 48.21 -8.57
CA ILE A 172 -53.95 48.54 -9.48
C ILE A 172 -54.29 47.32 -10.32
N GLU A 173 -55.53 46.88 -10.18
CA GLU A 173 -56.30 45.99 -11.03
C GLU A 173 -56.50 46.65 -12.41
N ASN A 174 -56.56 45.84 -13.47
CA ASN A 174 -57.75 45.80 -14.34
C ASN A 174 -57.68 44.71 -15.42
N THR A 175 -58.76 44.05 -15.57
CA THR A 175 -59.22 43.02 -16.50
C THR A 175 -59.68 43.64 -17.86
N PRO A 176 -60.31 42.86 -18.75
CA PRO A 176 -59.78 42.18 -19.91
C PRO A 176 -60.35 42.68 -21.24
N VAL A 177 -59.81 42.32 -22.34
CA VAL A 177 -60.50 42.34 -23.66
C VAL A 177 -60.31 41.08 -24.46
N ALA A 178 -61.44 40.56 -24.91
CA ALA A 178 -61.60 39.29 -25.57
C ALA A 178 -61.35 39.35 -27.10
N GLU A 179 -61.17 38.14 -27.65
CA GLU A 179 -61.60 37.65 -28.98
C GLU A 179 -60.90 38.10 -30.25
N GLN A 180 -60.31 37.19 -30.95
CA GLN A 180 -60.87 36.53 -32.14
C GLN A 180 -59.92 35.48 -32.72
N THR A 181 -60.43 34.28 -32.92
CA THR A 181 -59.89 33.17 -33.71
C THR A 181 -60.05 33.43 -35.22
N PRO A 182 -59.28 32.75 -36.11
CA PRO A 182 -59.84 31.60 -36.81
C PRO A 182 -58.96 30.38 -37.06
N ASP A 183 -59.61 29.22 -37.00
CA ASP A 183 -59.58 27.98 -37.78
C ASP A 183 -58.30 27.17 -38.01
N ALA A 184 -58.28 26.03 -37.32
CA ALA A 184 -58.35 24.62 -37.73
C ALA A 184 -57.37 24.08 -38.81
N ALA A 185 -56.43 23.27 -38.36
CA ALA A 185 -56.02 22.04 -39.06
C ALA A 185 -55.39 21.04 -38.06
N THR A 186 -56.14 19.97 -37.88
CA THR A 186 -55.73 18.59 -37.40
C THR A 186 -54.48 18.45 -36.57
N ALA A 187 -54.65 18.39 -35.26
CA ALA A 187 -53.67 17.89 -34.32
C ALA A 187 -54.12 16.53 -33.78
N VAL A 188 -53.25 15.56 -33.88
CA VAL A 188 -53.40 14.25 -33.24
C VAL A 188 -53.24 14.46 -31.74
N ASN A 189 -54.34 14.16 -31.01
CA ASN A 189 -54.44 14.23 -29.55
C ASN A 189 -53.63 13.07 -28.92
N THR A 190 -52.47 13.34 -28.33
CA THR A 190 -51.90 12.53 -27.27
C THR A 190 -52.03 13.31 -25.97
N PRO A 191 -52.57 12.70 -24.88
CA PRO A 191 -52.81 13.45 -23.63
C PRO A 191 -51.48 13.79 -22.96
N PRO A 192 -51.34 14.97 -22.35
CA PRO A 192 -50.13 15.31 -21.63
C PRO A 192 -50.05 14.44 -20.34
N VAL A 193 -48.98 13.72 -20.23
CA VAL A 193 -48.62 13.04 -18.97
C VAL A 193 -48.35 14.14 -17.95
N ARG A 194 -49.29 14.41 -17.07
CA ARG A 194 -49.08 15.25 -15.90
C ARG A 194 -48.23 14.47 -14.90
N ILE A 195 -46.96 14.74 -14.84
CA ILE A 195 -46.08 14.32 -13.75
C ILE A 195 -46.35 15.27 -12.58
N HIS A 196 -47.08 14.80 -11.59
CA HIS A 196 -47.24 15.52 -10.33
C HIS A 196 -45.92 15.48 -9.57
N HIS A 197 -45.21 16.59 -9.54
CA HIS A 197 -44.10 16.82 -8.62
C HIS A 197 -44.65 17.47 -7.33
N GLU A 198 -45.01 16.64 -6.36
CA GLU A 198 -45.02 17.11 -4.98
C GLU A 198 -43.58 17.31 -4.51
N PRO A 199 -43.24 18.39 -3.80
CA PRO A 199 -41.91 18.50 -3.17
C PRO A 199 -41.83 17.41 -2.09
N GLN A 200 -41.09 16.34 -2.37
CA GLN A 200 -40.81 15.35 -1.37
C GLN A 200 -40.01 16.01 -0.25
N VAL A 201 -40.62 16.12 0.92
CA VAL A 201 -39.92 16.28 2.19
C VAL A 201 -38.86 15.17 2.23
N PRO A 202 -37.57 15.42 2.57
CA PRO A 202 -36.57 14.37 2.66
C PRO A 202 -37.12 13.31 3.60
N ALA A 203 -37.43 12.14 3.08
CA ALA A 203 -37.81 11.00 3.89
C ALA A 203 -36.70 10.74 4.91
N ALA A 204 -37.02 10.44 6.16
CA ALA A 204 -36.08 10.05 7.17
C ALA A 204 -35.23 8.90 6.61
N ALA A 205 -33.92 8.87 6.95
CA ALA A 205 -33.03 7.82 6.49
C ALA A 205 -33.58 6.45 6.91
N PRO A 206 -33.81 5.50 5.99
CA PRO A 206 -34.33 4.19 6.34
C PRO A 206 -33.30 3.47 7.26
N THR A 207 -33.81 2.77 8.26
CA THR A 207 -32.98 1.91 9.12
C THR A 207 -32.61 0.62 8.40
N VAL A 208 -31.54 -0.04 8.81
CA VAL A 208 -31.15 -1.35 8.27
C VAL A 208 -32.25 -2.39 8.48
N ARG A 209 -32.98 -2.32 9.60
CA ARG A 209 -34.10 -3.20 9.91
C ARG A 209 -35.24 -3.02 8.90
N GLU A 210 -35.63 -1.79 8.61
CA GLU A 210 -36.66 -1.53 7.59
C GLU A 210 -36.26 -2.02 6.21
N LEU A 211 -34.98 -1.87 5.86
CA LEU A 211 -34.46 -2.38 4.61
C LEU A 211 -34.48 -3.91 4.54
N ARG A 212 -34.15 -4.61 5.64
CA ARG A 212 -34.25 -6.08 5.72
C ARG A 212 -35.69 -6.57 5.53
N GLU A 213 -36.65 -5.94 6.18
CA GLU A 213 -38.07 -6.31 6.13
C GLU A 213 -38.68 -6.15 4.72
N HIS A 214 -38.19 -5.18 3.94
CA HIS A 214 -38.63 -4.92 2.57
C HIS A 214 -37.87 -5.70 1.49
N TYR A 215 -36.79 -6.40 1.83
CA TYR A 215 -35.98 -7.12 0.86
C TYR A 215 -36.61 -8.48 0.57
N GLY A 216 -37.25 -8.59 -0.61
CA GLY A 216 -37.73 -9.87 -1.10
C GLY A 216 -36.56 -10.80 -1.39
N ASN A 217 -36.69 -12.09 -1.00
CA ASN A 217 -35.68 -13.10 -1.29
C ASN A 217 -35.38 -13.15 -2.81
N PRO A 218 -34.16 -12.87 -3.25
CA PRO A 218 -33.82 -12.91 -4.67
C PRO A 218 -34.07 -14.33 -5.20
N GLN A 219 -34.75 -14.40 -6.33
CA GLN A 219 -35.08 -15.70 -6.93
C GLN A 219 -33.81 -16.40 -7.40
N VAL A 220 -33.53 -17.56 -6.84
CA VAL A 220 -32.46 -18.44 -7.31
C VAL A 220 -32.92 -19.12 -8.59
N ASN A 221 -32.17 -18.95 -9.68
CA ASN A 221 -32.40 -19.77 -10.88
C ASN A 221 -31.66 -21.11 -10.74
N PRO A 222 -32.35 -22.21 -10.42
CA PRO A 222 -31.72 -23.50 -10.14
C PRO A 222 -31.12 -24.18 -11.37
N LYS A 223 -31.36 -23.66 -12.58
CA LYS A 223 -30.88 -24.25 -13.85
C LYS A 223 -29.72 -23.46 -14.48
N GLY A 224 -29.21 -22.40 -13.82
CA GLY A 224 -28.07 -21.62 -14.31
C GLY A 224 -26.71 -22.20 -13.94
N PRO A 225 -25.61 -21.71 -14.54
CA PRO A 225 -24.27 -22.05 -14.12
C PRO A 225 -24.05 -21.70 -12.62
N SER A 226 -23.18 -22.46 -11.94
CA SER A 226 -22.83 -22.20 -10.54
C SER A 226 -22.13 -20.86 -10.40
N ILE A 227 -22.26 -20.26 -9.25
CA ILE A 227 -21.51 -19.03 -8.89
C ILE A 227 -19.98 -19.22 -8.96
N ASP A 228 -19.50 -20.46 -8.84
CA ASP A 228 -18.08 -20.82 -8.95
C ASP A 228 -17.66 -21.20 -10.38
N SER A 229 -18.58 -21.09 -11.37
CA SER A 229 -18.25 -21.27 -12.77
C SER A 229 -17.31 -20.17 -13.29
N PRO A 230 -16.56 -20.45 -14.37
CA PRO A 230 -15.71 -19.43 -15.00
C PRO A 230 -16.48 -18.18 -15.40
N VAL A 231 -15.87 -17.00 -15.29
CA VAL A 231 -16.47 -15.71 -15.67
C VAL A 231 -16.88 -15.67 -17.15
N SER A 232 -16.28 -16.52 -17.99
CA SER A 232 -16.65 -16.67 -19.41
C SER A 232 -18.06 -17.25 -19.62
N ASP A 233 -18.64 -17.89 -18.62
CA ASP A 233 -19.98 -18.48 -18.69
C ASP A 233 -21.09 -17.43 -18.51
N ILE A 234 -20.73 -16.22 -18.14
CA ILE A 234 -21.65 -15.08 -18.11
C ILE A 234 -21.98 -14.66 -19.54
N PRO A 235 -23.28 -14.67 -19.95
CA PRO A 235 -23.68 -14.27 -21.27
C PRO A 235 -23.19 -12.86 -21.61
N GLY A 236 -22.43 -12.74 -22.70
CA GLY A 236 -21.82 -11.48 -23.15
C GLY A 236 -20.37 -11.29 -22.73
N ILE A 237 -19.81 -12.14 -21.86
CA ILE A 237 -18.38 -12.14 -21.56
C ILE A 237 -17.68 -13.19 -22.42
N GLY A 238 -17.22 -12.79 -23.62
CA GLY A 238 -16.44 -13.67 -24.49
C GLY A 238 -14.98 -13.83 -24.04
N PHE A 239 -14.26 -14.73 -24.71
CA PHE A 239 -12.86 -15.09 -24.40
C PHE A 239 -11.89 -13.90 -24.26
N SER A 240 -12.05 -12.85 -25.09
CA SER A 240 -11.20 -11.65 -25.00
C SER A 240 -11.43 -10.88 -23.69
N ASN A 241 -12.71 -10.72 -23.29
CA ASN A 241 -13.06 -10.00 -22.07
C ASN A 241 -12.72 -10.80 -20.81
N SER A 242 -12.88 -12.13 -20.84
CA SER A 242 -12.47 -13.00 -19.71
C SER A 242 -10.95 -12.95 -19.49
N LYS A 243 -10.15 -12.91 -20.57
CA LYS A 243 -8.69 -12.66 -20.45
C LYS A 243 -8.36 -11.28 -19.88
N ALA A 244 -9.15 -10.27 -20.23
CA ALA A 244 -8.95 -8.92 -19.69
C ALA A 244 -9.33 -8.84 -18.21
N LEU A 245 -10.37 -9.58 -17.77
CA LEU A 245 -10.76 -9.73 -16.37
C LEU A 245 -9.73 -10.56 -15.58
N ALA A 246 -9.16 -11.61 -16.16
CA ALA A 246 -8.10 -12.39 -15.53
C ALA A 246 -6.83 -11.59 -15.18
N LYS A 247 -6.56 -10.47 -15.88
CA LYS A 247 -5.50 -9.52 -15.51
C LYS A 247 -5.83 -8.66 -14.28
N GLN A 248 -7.05 -8.75 -13.78
CA GLN A 248 -7.55 -8.11 -12.58
C GLN A 248 -7.91 -9.19 -11.53
N ASP A 249 -7.33 -10.39 -11.66
CA ASP A 249 -7.56 -11.54 -10.79
C ASP A 249 -9.03 -11.97 -10.67
N VAL A 250 -9.80 -11.79 -11.77
CA VAL A 250 -11.21 -12.19 -11.86
C VAL A 250 -11.35 -13.36 -12.82
N TYR A 251 -11.58 -14.57 -12.29
CA TYR A 251 -11.65 -15.84 -13.03
C TYR A 251 -13.04 -16.48 -12.98
N THR A 252 -13.79 -16.28 -11.88
CA THR A 252 -15.09 -16.90 -11.61
C THR A 252 -16.20 -15.87 -11.54
N VAL A 253 -17.47 -16.32 -11.61
CA VAL A 253 -18.64 -15.45 -11.41
C VAL A 253 -18.64 -14.86 -9.99
N ARG A 254 -18.26 -15.66 -8.98
CA ARG A 254 -18.09 -15.18 -7.60
C ARG A 254 -17.10 -14.02 -7.52
N GLU A 255 -15.90 -14.17 -8.07
CA GLU A 255 -14.88 -13.12 -8.06
C GLU A 255 -15.34 -11.87 -8.82
N PHE A 256 -16.16 -12.05 -9.87
CA PHE A 256 -16.74 -10.91 -10.59
C PHE A 256 -17.75 -10.15 -9.72
N LEU A 257 -18.60 -10.81 -8.94
CA LEU A 257 -19.49 -10.17 -7.96
C LEU A 257 -18.72 -9.44 -6.83
N TYR A 258 -17.48 -9.86 -6.54
CA TYR A 258 -16.59 -9.19 -5.59
C TYR A 258 -15.59 -8.21 -6.27
N TYR A 259 -15.83 -7.89 -7.55
CA TYR A 259 -15.08 -6.84 -8.26
C TYR A 259 -15.76 -5.49 -8.04
N PHE A 260 -15.49 -4.87 -6.90
CA PHE A 260 -16.18 -3.68 -6.43
C PHE A 260 -15.83 -2.40 -7.21
N PRO A 261 -16.76 -1.43 -7.32
CA PRO A 261 -16.50 -0.12 -7.90
C PRO A 261 -15.45 0.66 -7.11
N ARG A 262 -14.59 1.40 -7.80
CA ARG A 262 -13.61 2.29 -7.17
C ARG A 262 -14.26 3.56 -6.62
N ARG A 263 -15.28 4.09 -7.29
CA ARG A 263 -16.02 5.30 -6.93
C ARG A 263 -17.42 5.24 -7.54
N TYR A 264 -18.22 6.22 -7.18
CA TYR A 264 -19.58 6.38 -7.70
C TYR A 264 -19.77 7.80 -8.21
N ASP A 265 -20.47 7.93 -9.35
CA ASP A 265 -20.97 9.20 -9.85
C ASP A 265 -22.47 9.27 -9.49
N ASP A 266 -22.87 10.33 -8.79
CA ASP A 266 -24.25 10.48 -8.33
C ASP A 266 -25.08 11.28 -9.34
N TYR A 267 -25.87 10.55 -10.12
CA TYR A 267 -26.85 11.11 -11.07
C TYR A 267 -28.30 10.98 -10.58
N SER A 268 -28.51 10.72 -9.29
CA SER A 268 -29.87 10.54 -8.73
C SER A 268 -30.66 11.85 -8.58
N SER A 269 -29.99 13.00 -8.72
CA SER A 269 -30.67 14.30 -8.68
C SER A 269 -31.36 14.59 -10.00
N PHE A 270 -32.69 14.48 -9.99
CA PHE A 270 -33.52 14.79 -11.16
C PHE A 270 -34.02 16.22 -11.11
N LYS A 271 -33.82 17.00 -12.19
CA LYS A 271 -34.31 18.40 -12.26
C LYS A 271 -34.89 18.74 -13.64
N PRO A 272 -35.94 19.58 -13.70
CA PRO A 272 -36.37 20.13 -14.97
C PRO A 272 -35.37 21.19 -15.49
N ILE A 273 -35.31 21.34 -16.82
CA ILE A 273 -34.30 22.15 -17.50
C ILE A 273 -34.32 23.63 -17.01
N ASN A 274 -35.47 24.15 -16.65
CA ASN A 274 -35.60 25.55 -16.16
C ASN A 274 -35.08 25.74 -14.72
N LYS A 275 -34.72 24.68 -13.98
CA LYS A 275 -34.24 24.73 -12.58
C LYS A 275 -32.80 24.26 -12.44
N VAL A 276 -32.08 23.95 -13.53
CA VAL A 276 -30.71 23.56 -13.47
C VAL A 276 -29.77 24.72 -13.12
N ILE A 277 -28.73 24.44 -12.34
CA ILE A 277 -27.74 25.40 -11.88
C ILE A 277 -26.39 25.04 -12.50
N PRO A 278 -25.55 26.04 -12.86
CA PRO A 278 -24.20 25.80 -13.34
C PRO A 278 -23.36 24.97 -12.37
N ASP A 279 -22.42 24.17 -12.87
CA ASP A 279 -21.52 23.28 -12.13
C ASP A 279 -22.20 22.15 -11.37
N GLU A 280 -23.53 22.04 -11.44
CA GLU A 280 -24.28 20.95 -10.81
C GLU A 280 -24.29 19.69 -11.70
N THR A 281 -24.25 18.54 -11.05
CA THR A 281 -24.39 17.24 -11.70
C THR A 281 -25.83 16.75 -11.52
N VAL A 282 -26.58 16.61 -12.62
CA VAL A 282 -28.01 16.29 -12.60
C VAL A 282 -28.41 15.33 -13.68
N SER A 283 -29.58 14.72 -13.52
CA SER A 283 -30.29 14.00 -14.58
C SER A 283 -31.48 14.81 -15.10
N ILE A 284 -31.66 14.75 -16.41
CA ILE A 284 -32.75 15.42 -17.14
C ILE A 284 -33.46 14.38 -17.99
N ILE A 285 -34.80 14.39 -17.98
CA ILE A 285 -35.61 13.61 -18.92
C ILE A 285 -36.24 14.58 -19.92
N GLY A 286 -36.13 14.27 -21.18
CA GLY A 286 -36.71 15.10 -22.20
C GLY A 286 -36.85 14.39 -23.56
N VAL A 287 -37.40 15.10 -24.52
CA VAL A 287 -37.61 14.61 -25.89
C VAL A 287 -36.62 15.32 -26.81
N VAL A 288 -35.97 14.56 -27.66
CA VAL A 288 -35.06 15.06 -28.70
C VAL A 288 -35.84 15.90 -29.71
N ARG A 289 -35.47 17.18 -29.88
CA ARG A 289 -36.09 18.11 -30.81
C ARG A 289 -35.30 18.29 -32.09
N ASP A 290 -33.99 18.24 -31.98
CA ASP A 290 -33.08 18.41 -33.09
C ASP A 290 -31.78 17.63 -32.88
N ILE A 291 -31.16 17.16 -33.95
CA ILE A 291 -29.86 16.48 -33.94
C ILE A 291 -29.04 16.93 -35.13
N THR A 292 -27.82 17.40 -34.88
CA THR A 292 -26.90 17.86 -35.89
C THR A 292 -25.51 17.28 -35.69
N THR A 293 -24.80 17.03 -36.76
CA THR A 293 -23.39 16.64 -36.74
C THR A 293 -22.57 17.62 -37.56
N GLY A 294 -21.41 17.98 -37.01
CA GLY A 294 -20.50 18.90 -37.65
C GLY A 294 -19.06 18.64 -37.29
N GLN A 295 -18.16 19.29 -37.99
CA GLN A 295 -16.74 19.25 -37.67
C GLN A 295 -16.30 20.64 -37.17
N ARG A 296 -15.71 20.72 -36.01
CA ARG A 296 -15.07 21.95 -35.49
C ARG A 296 -13.59 21.67 -35.21
N GLY A 297 -12.74 22.16 -36.11
CA GLY A 297 -11.31 21.91 -36.03
C GLY A 297 -10.99 20.42 -36.19
N ARG A 298 -10.33 19.82 -35.19
CA ARG A 298 -9.97 18.38 -35.15
C ARG A 298 -11.05 17.47 -34.59
N TYR A 299 -12.14 18.03 -34.06
CA TYR A 299 -13.17 17.26 -33.34
C TYR A 299 -14.43 17.15 -34.20
N GLN A 300 -14.95 15.93 -34.31
CA GLN A 300 -16.28 15.66 -34.79
C GLN A 300 -17.28 15.89 -33.66
N ILE A 301 -18.31 16.68 -33.87
CA ILE A 301 -19.26 17.06 -32.84
C ILE A 301 -20.65 16.58 -33.24
N THR A 302 -21.34 15.91 -32.28
CA THR A 302 -22.78 15.64 -32.38
C THR A 302 -23.48 16.52 -31.36
N GLU A 303 -24.33 17.41 -31.84
CA GLU A 303 -25.17 18.29 -31.03
C GLU A 303 -26.62 17.80 -31.08
N VAL A 304 -27.23 17.73 -29.91
CA VAL A 304 -28.65 17.34 -29.74
C VAL A 304 -29.34 18.38 -28.91
N THR A 305 -30.50 18.86 -29.36
CA THR A 305 -31.36 19.72 -28.57
C THR A 305 -32.46 18.89 -27.93
N VAL A 306 -32.55 18.93 -26.62
CA VAL A 306 -33.57 18.21 -25.83
C VAL A 306 -34.49 19.20 -25.13
N SER A 307 -35.76 18.87 -25.06
CA SER A 307 -36.78 19.67 -24.33
C SER A 307 -37.60 18.78 -23.41
N ASP A 308 -37.83 19.24 -22.20
CA ASP A 308 -38.73 18.63 -21.18
C ASP A 308 -40.07 19.36 -21.03
N GLY A 309 -40.32 20.34 -21.91
CA GLY A 309 -41.51 21.22 -21.82
C GLY A 309 -41.33 22.45 -20.92
N THR A 310 -40.28 22.50 -20.09
CA THR A 310 -39.94 23.66 -19.24
C THR A 310 -38.82 24.50 -19.85
N GLY A 311 -38.01 23.91 -20.74
CA GLY A 311 -36.91 24.57 -21.42
C GLY A 311 -36.28 23.73 -22.51
N PHE A 312 -35.17 24.24 -23.03
CA PHE A 312 -34.34 23.57 -24.04
C PHE A 312 -32.91 23.43 -23.50
N MET A 313 -32.34 22.25 -23.61
CA MET A 313 -30.96 21.95 -23.27
C MET A 313 -30.20 21.54 -24.53
N ARG A 314 -29.05 22.19 -24.77
CA ARG A 314 -28.11 21.73 -25.80
C ARG A 314 -27.16 20.72 -25.17
N VAL A 315 -27.01 19.62 -25.86
CA VAL A 315 -26.14 18.50 -25.46
C VAL A 315 -25.10 18.28 -26.54
N THR A 316 -23.84 18.20 -26.18
CA THR A 316 -22.76 18.08 -27.15
C THR A 316 -21.89 16.85 -26.80
N TRP A 317 -21.68 15.95 -27.79
CA TRP A 317 -20.74 14.85 -27.70
C TRP A 317 -19.57 15.06 -28.67
N PHE A 318 -18.36 14.88 -28.20
CA PHE A 318 -17.14 14.98 -28.98
C PHE A 318 -16.69 13.60 -29.47
N ASN A 319 -16.34 13.48 -30.76
CA ASN A 319 -15.85 12.25 -31.42
C ASN A 319 -16.81 11.04 -31.29
N ARG A 320 -18.14 11.29 -31.23
CA ARG A 320 -19.17 10.27 -31.14
C ARG A 320 -20.22 10.41 -32.25
N ALA A 321 -19.78 10.57 -33.53
CA ALA A 321 -20.70 10.74 -34.66
C ALA A 321 -21.69 9.59 -34.86
N TRP A 322 -21.34 8.39 -34.37
CA TRP A 322 -22.21 7.22 -34.45
C TRP A 322 -23.52 7.38 -33.67
N LEU A 323 -23.59 8.36 -32.76
CA LEU A 323 -24.80 8.64 -31.96
C LEU A 323 -25.99 9.03 -32.85
N ILE A 324 -25.77 9.62 -34.01
CA ILE A 324 -26.85 9.97 -34.97
C ILE A 324 -27.64 8.74 -35.44
N HIS A 325 -27.04 7.55 -35.36
CA HIS A 325 -27.73 6.31 -35.72
C HIS A 325 -28.54 5.70 -34.57
N GLN A 326 -28.37 6.23 -33.33
CA GLN A 326 -29.03 5.74 -32.15
C GLN A 326 -30.03 6.73 -31.55
N ILE A 327 -29.79 8.02 -31.70
CA ILE A 327 -30.64 9.09 -31.20
C ILE A 327 -31.44 9.69 -32.39
N HIS A 328 -32.76 9.77 -32.23
CA HIS A 328 -33.63 10.27 -33.29
C HIS A 328 -34.54 11.39 -32.76
N VAL A 329 -34.94 12.30 -33.65
CA VAL A 329 -35.90 13.34 -33.28
C VAL A 329 -37.22 12.70 -32.84
N GLY A 330 -37.79 13.19 -31.75
CA GLY A 330 -38.97 12.63 -31.09
C GLY A 330 -38.70 11.52 -30.05
N MET A 331 -37.48 11.03 -29.96
CA MET A 331 -37.09 10.03 -28.97
C MET A 331 -37.06 10.62 -27.55
N GLY A 332 -37.66 9.89 -26.60
CA GLY A 332 -37.49 10.17 -25.16
C GLY A 332 -36.12 9.76 -24.71
N ILE A 333 -35.40 10.64 -24.04
CA ILE A 333 -33.99 10.44 -23.58
C ILE A 333 -33.81 10.90 -22.14
N VAL A 334 -33.05 10.11 -21.39
CA VAL A 334 -32.51 10.49 -20.08
C VAL A 334 -31.05 10.88 -20.26
N LEU A 335 -30.71 12.06 -19.77
CA LEU A 335 -29.35 12.63 -19.82
C LEU A 335 -28.84 12.81 -18.42
N SER A 336 -27.63 12.40 -18.13
CA SER A 336 -26.98 12.58 -16.83
C SER A 336 -25.56 13.13 -17.00
N GLY A 337 -25.30 14.26 -16.35
CA GLY A 337 -24.01 14.93 -16.48
C GLY A 337 -23.95 16.26 -15.74
N LYS A 338 -22.80 16.89 -15.86
CA LYS A 338 -22.55 18.22 -15.29
C LYS A 338 -23.14 19.31 -16.21
N ILE A 339 -23.76 20.32 -15.60
CA ILE A 339 -24.29 21.49 -16.29
C ILE A 339 -23.18 22.54 -16.46
N ASP A 340 -22.92 22.90 -17.70
CA ASP A 340 -22.04 24.01 -18.07
C ASP A 340 -22.89 25.18 -18.62
N ILE A 341 -22.29 26.39 -18.73
CA ILE A 341 -22.89 27.52 -19.42
C ILE A 341 -22.13 27.84 -20.69
N PHE A 342 -22.85 27.89 -21.80
CA PHE A 342 -22.32 28.37 -23.06
C PHE A 342 -23.23 29.45 -23.65
N LEU A 343 -22.65 30.65 -23.89
CA LEU A 343 -23.38 31.83 -24.37
C LEU A 343 -24.66 32.15 -23.51
N GLY A 344 -24.55 32.05 -22.18
CA GLY A 344 -25.64 32.35 -21.27
C GLY A 344 -26.76 31.29 -21.23
N ARG A 345 -26.58 30.13 -21.85
CA ARG A 345 -27.54 29.01 -21.86
C ARG A 345 -26.94 27.77 -21.20
N PRO A 346 -27.74 26.99 -20.44
CA PRO A 346 -27.27 25.72 -19.90
C PRO A 346 -27.00 24.71 -21.00
N VAL A 347 -25.87 24.02 -20.91
CA VAL A 347 -25.42 22.98 -21.84
C VAL A 347 -24.89 21.79 -21.07
N MET A 348 -24.91 20.60 -21.67
CA MET A 348 -24.21 19.41 -21.17
C MET A 348 -23.14 18.97 -22.17
N SER A 349 -21.93 18.71 -21.70
CA SER A 349 -20.82 18.23 -22.48
C SER A 349 -20.54 16.76 -22.19
N ASN A 350 -20.62 15.89 -23.21
CA ASN A 350 -20.43 14.43 -23.13
C ASN A 350 -21.23 13.72 -22.01
N PRO A 351 -22.53 14.04 -21.77
CA PRO A 351 -23.29 13.33 -20.75
C PRO A 351 -23.45 11.85 -21.04
N GLU A 352 -23.72 11.08 -20.00
CA GLU A 352 -24.29 9.73 -20.15
C GLU A 352 -25.74 9.85 -20.60
N TRP A 353 -26.22 8.91 -21.40
CA TRP A 353 -27.56 8.93 -21.94
C TRP A 353 -28.15 7.54 -22.08
N GLU A 354 -29.45 7.44 -21.92
CA GLU A 354 -30.25 6.21 -22.15
C GLU A 354 -31.62 6.58 -22.69
N PRO A 355 -32.25 5.67 -23.50
CA PRO A 355 -33.66 5.84 -23.90
C PRO A 355 -34.59 5.74 -22.68
N THR A 356 -35.71 6.45 -22.70
CA THR A 356 -36.70 6.42 -21.60
C THR A 356 -37.50 5.11 -21.53
N ASP A 357 -37.49 4.31 -22.57
CA ASP A 357 -38.16 3.02 -22.69
C ASP A 357 -37.34 1.83 -22.22
N GLN A 358 -36.11 2.07 -21.78
CA GLN A 358 -35.20 1.07 -21.25
C GLN A 358 -34.93 1.28 -19.79
N GLU A 359 -34.52 0.23 -19.11
CA GLU A 359 -34.11 0.28 -17.71
C GLU A 359 -32.82 1.09 -17.57
N ASN A 360 -32.80 2.11 -16.72
CA ASN A 360 -31.68 3.03 -16.53
C ASN A 360 -30.56 2.34 -15.74
N ILE A 361 -29.42 2.10 -16.37
CA ILE A 361 -28.22 1.53 -15.76
C ILE A 361 -27.15 2.58 -15.52
N THR A 362 -27.11 3.62 -16.37
CA THR A 362 -26.05 4.64 -16.37
C THR A 362 -26.57 6.06 -16.11
N THR A 363 -27.89 6.23 -16.02
CA THR A 363 -28.53 7.52 -15.83
C THR A 363 -29.54 7.47 -14.68
N ASN A 364 -29.88 8.63 -14.13
CA ASN A 364 -30.89 8.82 -13.06
C ASN A 364 -30.69 7.88 -11.85
N ARG A 365 -29.45 7.63 -11.43
CA ARG A 365 -29.10 6.82 -10.27
C ARG A 365 -27.67 7.09 -9.81
N ILE A 366 -27.27 6.48 -8.70
CA ILE A 366 -25.88 6.39 -8.30
C ILE A 366 -25.22 5.33 -9.16
N VAL A 367 -24.24 5.74 -9.97
CA VAL A 367 -23.62 4.92 -11.03
C VAL A 367 -22.24 4.43 -10.62
N PRO A 368 -21.96 3.11 -10.64
CA PRO A 368 -20.66 2.56 -10.29
C PRO A 368 -19.60 2.85 -11.35
N ILE A 369 -18.40 3.17 -10.91
CA ILE A 369 -17.20 3.33 -11.74
C ILE A 369 -16.19 2.26 -11.36
N TYR A 370 -15.96 1.30 -12.25
CA TYR A 370 -15.03 0.18 -12.06
C TYR A 370 -13.60 0.54 -12.49
N ALA A 371 -12.61 -0.17 -11.97
CA ALA A 371 -11.27 -0.10 -12.49
C ALA A 371 -11.24 -0.62 -13.94
N LEU A 372 -10.53 0.08 -14.83
CA LEU A 372 -10.41 -0.27 -16.23
C LEU A 372 -8.98 -0.72 -16.54
N ASN A 373 -8.87 -1.58 -17.54
CA ASN A 373 -7.63 -1.83 -18.26
C ASN A 373 -7.82 -1.46 -19.74
N GLN A 374 -6.76 -1.55 -20.54
CA GLN A 374 -6.78 -1.14 -21.95
C GLN A 374 -7.88 -1.80 -22.82
N ASN A 375 -8.42 -2.93 -22.38
CA ASN A 375 -9.35 -3.74 -23.15
C ASN A 375 -10.80 -3.74 -22.61
N LEU A 376 -11.05 -3.16 -21.43
CA LEU A 376 -12.37 -3.11 -20.83
C LEU A 376 -12.96 -1.71 -20.89
N LYS A 377 -14.25 -1.63 -21.23
CA LYS A 377 -15.02 -0.38 -21.29
C LYS A 377 -16.02 -0.31 -20.13
N GLN A 378 -16.21 0.88 -19.58
CA GLN A 378 -17.09 1.11 -18.41
C GLN A 378 -18.53 0.62 -18.65
N ASN A 379 -19.15 1.01 -19.74
CA ASN A 379 -20.54 0.63 -20.06
C ASN A 379 -20.69 -0.88 -20.28
N PHE A 380 -19.65 -1.54 -20.81
CA PHE A 380 -19.63 -3.00 -20.90
C PHE A 380 -19.62 -3.65 -19.51
N LEU A 381 -18.71 -3.22 -18.61
CA LEU A 381 -18.62 -3.77 -17.25
C LEU A 381 -19.91 -3.54 -16.46
N ARG A 382 -20.49 -2.34 -16.51
CA ARG A 382 -21.77 -2.02 -15.86
C ARG A 382 -22.88 -2.96 -16.30
N ARG A 383 -23.04 -3.15 -17.62
CA ARG A 383 -24.08 -4.03 -18.17
C ARG A 383 -23.86 -5.49 -17.78
N MET A 384 -22.62 -5.97 -17.87
CA MET A 384 -22.30 -7.36 -17.48
C MET A 384 -22.52 -7.55 -15.99
N MET A 385 -22.08 -6.62 -15.14
CA MET A 385 -22.31 -6.68 -13.70
C MET A 385 -23.78 -6.64 -13.34
N TYR A 386 -24.56 -5.78 -14.01
CA TYR A 386 -26.00 -5.72 -13.79
C TYR A 386 -26.69 -7.06 -14.07
N ASN A 387 -26.36 -7.69 -15.19
CA ASN A 387 -26.89 -9.01 -15.53
C ASN A 387 -26.41 -10.06 -14.53
N THR A 388 -25.14 -10.00 -14.09
CA THR A 388 -24.58 -10.96 -13.14
C THR A 388 -25.25 -10.85 -11.78
N VAL A 389 -25.42 -9.64 -11.25
CA VAL A 389 -26.13 -9.42 -9.98
C VAL A 389 -27.54 -9.98 -10.05
N ARG A 390 -28.31 -9.68 -11.10
CA ARG A 390 -29.70 -10.18 -11.23
C ARG A 390 -29.83 -11.72 -11.29
N HIS A 391 -28.85 -12.41 -11.87
CA HIS A 391 -28.96 -13.85 -12.10
C HIS A 391 -28.25 -14.70 -11.04
N TRP A 392 -27.18 -14.20 -10.41
CA TRP A 392 -26.33 -15.03 -9.55
C TRP A 392 -26.26 -14.58 -8.10
N VAL A 393 -26.64 -13.34 -7.75
CA VAL A 393 -26.57 -12.87 -6.36
C VAL A 393 -27.34 -13.78 -5.40
N GLY A 394 -28.50 -14.31 -5.84
CA GLY A 394 -29.30 -15.24 -5.05
C GLY A 394 -28.61 -16.58 -4.72
N GLN A 395 -27.55 -16.95 -5.44
CA GLN A 395 -26.76 -18.14 -5.13
C GLN A 395 -25.69 -17.92 -4.07
N LEU A 396 -25.45 -16.66 -3.64
CA LEU A 396 -24.52 -16.35 -2.55
C LEU A 396 -25.13 -16.82 -1.22
N PRO A 397 -24.51 -17.78 -0.52
CA PRO A 397 -24.96 -18.16 0.80
C PRO A 397 -24.71 -17.02 1.78
N GLU A 398 -25.62 -16.78 2.73
CA GLU A 398 -25.33 -15.94 3.87
C GLU A 398 -24.27 -16.64 4.73
N VAL A 399 -23.20 -15.92 5.04
CA VAL A 399 -22.05 -16.45 5.79
C VAL A 399 -22.16 -16.15 7.27
N LEU A 400 -22.75 -14.99 7.61
CA LEU A 400 -22.92 -14.61 9.00
C LEU A 400 -24.17 -15.25 9.60
N PRO A 401 -24.11 -15.81 10.82
CA PRO A 401 -25.27 -16.22 11.56
C PRO A 401 -26.29 -15.08 11.73
N GLN A 402 -27.58 -15.42 11.80
CA GLN A 402 -28.65 -14.43 11.95
C GLN A 402 -28.47 -13.60 13.24
N SER A 403 -27.99 -14.19 14.30
CA SER A 403 -27.68 -13.52 15.57
C SER A 403 -26.68 -12.36 15.41
N ILE A 404 -25.65 -12.55 14.57
CA ILE A 404 -24.67 -11.50 14.29
C ILE A 404 -25.26 -10.40 13.38
N LEU A 405 -26.06 -10.80 12.37
CA LEU A 405 -26.72 -9.83 11.51
C LEU A 405 -27.63 -8.89 12.31
N GLU A 406 -28.29 -9.40 13.35
CA GLU A 406 -29.18 -8.62 14.19
C GLU A 406 -28.42 -7.77 15.23
N SER A 407 -27.47 -8.37 15.95
CA SER A 407 -26.70 -7.67 16.99
C SER A 407 -25.82 -6.56 16.41
N ALA A 408 -25.26 -6.79 15.23
CA ALA A 408 -24.43 -5.82 14.55
C ALA A 408 -25.20 -4.93 13.56
N ASP A 409 -26.52 -5.02 13.49
CA ASP A 409 -27.41 -4.24 12.60
C ASP A 409 -26.83 -4.14 11.16
N LEU A 410 -26.68 -5.31 10.50
CA LEU A 410 -26.07 -5.44 9.18
C LEU A 410 -27.08 -5.89 8.11
N LEU A 411 -26.86 -5.49 6.87
CA LEU A 411 -27.64 -6.00 5.72
C LEU A 411 -27.30 -7.47 5.43
N PRO A 412 -28.25 -8.27 4.91
CA PRO A 412 -27.94 -9.57 4.32
C PRO A 412 -26.93 -9.46 3.18
N LEU A 413 -26.07 -10.48 3.00
CA LEU A 413 -24.98 -10.46 2.02
C LEU A 413 -25.46 -10.17 0.59
N GLN A 414 -26.54 -10.82 0.17
CA GLN A 414 -27.08 -10.66 -1.17
C GLN A 414 -27.56 -9.23 -1.43
N MET A 415 -28.19 -8.60 -0.42
CA MET A 415 -28.62 -7.22 -0.46
C MET A 415 -27.43 -6.25 -0.48
N ALA A 416 -26.40 -6.54 0.29
CA ALA A 416 -25.17 -5.75 0.30
C ALA A 416 -24.45 -5.79 -1.04
N ILE A 417 -24.29 -6.98 -1.66
CA ILE A 417 -23.70 -7.15 -3.00
C ILE A 417 -24.54 -6.45 -4.06
N THR A 418 -25.86 -6.50 -4.00
CA THR A 418 -26.73 -5.78 -4.94
C THR A 418 -26.50 -4.26 -4.83
N ASN A 419 -26.52 -3.73 -3.61
CA ASN A 419 -26.43 -2.30 -3.37
C ASN A 419 -25.02 -1.71 -3.44
N ILE A 420 -23.96 -2.53 -3.32
CA ILE A 420 -22.60 -2.04 -3.61
C ILE A 420 -22.40 -1.80 -5.10
N HIS A 421 -23.06 -2.56 -5.97
CA HIS A 421 -22.98 -2.38 -7.41
C HIS A 421 -24.01 -1.40 -7.96
N PHE A 422 -25.25 -1.48 -7.50
CA PHE A 422 -26.39 -0.69 -8.01
C PHE A 422 -27.22 -0.16 -6.86
N PRO A 423 -26.70 0.81 -6.10
CA PRO A 423 -27.40 1.33 -4.92
C PRO A 423 -28.68 2.09 -5.31
N GLU A 424 -29.74 1.85 -4.57
CA GLU A 424 -31.01 2.58 -4.72
C GLU A 424 -30.92 4.00 -4.16
N SER A 425 -30.11 4.18 -3.10
CA SER A 425 -29.85 5.50 -2.49
C SER A 425 -28.44 5.54 -1.85
N LYS A 426 -28.02 6.73 -1.39
CA LYS A 426 -26.79 6.91 -0.61
C LYS A 426 -26.78 6.08 0.68
N TYR A 427 -27.94 5.88 1.30
CA TYR A 427 -28.07 5.06 2.51
C TYR A 427 -27.87 3.59 2.22
N HIS A 428 -28.46 3.06 1.15
CA HIS A 428 -28.24 1.68 0.70
C HIS A 428 -26.76 1.42 0.39
N LEU A 429 -26.09 2.36 -0.29
CA LEU A 429 -24.66 2.25 -0.57
C LEU A 429 -23.83 2.25 0.71
N ARG A 430 -24.15 3.13 1.68
CA ARG A 430 -23.45 3.20 2.95
C ARG A 430 -23.59 1.90 3.73
N TYR A 431 -24.79 1.37 3.90
CA TYR A 431 -25.01 0.13 4.64
C TYR A 431 -24.42 -1.10 3.93
N ALA A 432 -24.46 -1.12 2.59
CA ALA A 432 -23.80 -2.17 1.81
C ALA A 432 -22.28 -2.17 2.03
N ARG A 433 -21.66 -0.98 2.03
CA ARG A 433 -20.24 -0.83 2.36
C ARG A 433 -19.92 -1.26 3.78
N GLU A 434 -20.74 -0.82 4.75
CA GLU A 434 -20.57 -1.19 6.16
C GLU A 434 -20.62 -2.71 6.34
N ARG A 435 -21.62 -3.39 5.73
CA ARG A 435 -21.70 -4.85 5.78
C ARG A 435 -20.45 -5.54 5.20
N LEU A 436 -20.03 -5.19 4.00
CA LEU A 436 -18.93 -5.88 3.33
C LEU A 436 -17.58 -5.55 3.98
N ALA A 437 -17.40 -4.35 4.50
CA ALA A 437 -16.24 -3.97 5.29
C ALA A 437 -16.22 -4.70 6.66
N PHE A 438 -17.38 -4.85 7.31
CA PHE A 438 -17.51 -5.67 8.51
C PHE A 438 -17.07 -7.11 8.26
N ASP A 439 -17.52 -7.73 7.16
CA ASP A 439 -17.14 -9.10 6.80
C ASP A 439 -15.62 -9.25 6.68
N GLU A 440 -14.94 -8.32 6.00
CA GLU A 440 -13.48 -8.35 5.85
C GLU A 440 -12.77 -8.33 7.21
N ILE A 441 -13.18 -7.44 8.11
CA ILE A 441 -12.59 -7.30 9.45
C ILE A 441 -12.95 -8.51 10.33
N PHE A 442 -14.21 -8.95 10.31
CA PHE A 442 -14.71 -10.04 11.14
C PHE A 442 -14.02 -11.37 10.84
N PHE A 443 -13.87 -11.72 9.55
CA PHE A 443 -13.16 -12.94 9.16
C PHE A 443 -11.67 -12.87 9.52
N MET A 444 -11.07 -11.70 9.42
CA MET A 444 -9.70 -11.50 9.88
C MET A 444 -9.59 -11.71 11.39
N GLN A 445 -10.51 -11.14 12.18
CA GLN A 445 -10.52 -11.31 13.64
C GLN A 445 -10.71 -12.78 14.04
N LEU A 446 -11.62 -13.51 13.42
CA LEU A 446 -11.81 -14.94 13.69
C LEU A 446 -10.56 -15.76 13.34
N SER A 447 -9.89 -15.46 12.22
CA SER A 447 -8.64 -16.10 11.83
C SER A 447 -7.55 -15.88 12.88
N VAL A 448 -7.42 -14.66 13.36
CA VAL A 448 -6.46 -14.28 14.41
C VAL A 448 -6.78 -14.98 15.75
N LEU A 449 -8.05 -15.00 16.16
CA LEU A 449 -8.47 -15.69 17.39
C LEU A 449 -8.21 -17.22 17.30
N SER A 450 -8.45 -17.82 16.13
CA SER A 450 -8.15 -19.24 15.91
C SER A 450 -6.65 -19.52 16.00
N GLN A 451 -5.81 -18.67 15.42
CA GLN A 451 -4.34 -18.78 15.54
C GLN A 451 -3.87 -18.63 16.99
N LYS A 452 -4.46 -17.68 17.73
CA LYS A 452 -4.16 -17.50 19.16
C LYS A 452 -4.55 -18.71 19.99
N GLN A 453 -5.67 -19.36 19.68
CA GLN A 453 -6.08 -20.60 20.35
C GLN A 453 -5.13 -21.76 20.04
N GLU A 454 -4.76 -21.95 18.77
CA GLU A 454 -3.76 -22.97 18.38
C GLU A 454 -2.47 -22.75 19.19
N TRP A 455 -2.06 -21.50 19.32
CA TRP A 455 -0.89 -21.07 20.07
C TRP A 455 -0.98 -21.38 21.56
N ASN A 456 -2.08 -21.02 22.19
CA ASN A 456 -2.33 -21.28 23.62
C ASN A 456 -2.52 -22.77 23.93
N SER A 457 -2.69 -23.62 22.92
CA SER A 457 -2.73 -25.07 23.10
C SER A 457 -1.34 -25.72 23.20
N LEU A 458 -0.27 -25.00 22.83
CA LEU A 458 1.10 -25.47 22.93
C LEU A 458 1.57 -25.39 24.39
N SER A 459 2.43 -26.31 24.80
CA SER A 459 3.09 -26.23 26.11
C SER A 459 4.44 -25.55 25.99
N ALA A 460 4.79 -24.72 26.95
CA ALA A 460 6.11 -24.12 27.16
C ALA A 460 6.61 -24.37 28.56
N GLU A 461 7.91 -24.18 28.78
CA GLU A 461 8.50 -24.26 30.11
C GLU A 461 8.08 -23.05 30.94
N PRO A 462 7.47 -23.22 32.13
CA PRO A 462 7.11 -22.10 33.00
C PRO A 462 8.34 -21.53 33.71
N PHE A 463 8.44 -20.19 33.71
CA PHE A 463 9.51 -19.46 34.40
C PHE A 463 8.90 -18.61 35.52
N GLU A 464 9.14 -19.02 36.75
CA GLU A 464 8.68 -18.32 37.93
C GLU A 464 9.90 -17.81 38.73
N VAL A 465 9.81 -16.57 39.21
CA VAL A 465 10.79 -15.94 40.09
C VAL A 465 10.04 -15.40 41.31
N SER A 466 10.60 -15.64 42.50
CA SER A 466 10.02 -15.10 43.72
C SER A 466 9.96 -13.57 43.69
N ASP A 467 8.94 -13.00 44.32
CA ASP A 467 8.80 -11.54 44.40
C ASP A 467 9.99 -10.90 45.13
N GLU A 468 10.55 -11.61 46.12
CA GLU A 468 11.75 -11.15 46.85
C GLU A 468 12.96 -11.02 45.92
N GLN A 469 13.24 -12.03 45.09
CA GLN A 469 14.35 -11.98 44.13
C GLN A 469 14.09 -10.94 43.05
N PHE A 470 12.86 -10.83 42.57
CA PHE A 470 12.49 -9.87 41.53
C PHE A 470 12.58 -8.42 42.01
N GLU A 471 11.94 -8.09 43.15
CA GLU A 471 11.92 -6.72 43.68
C GLU A 471 13.27 -6.34 44.31
N ASN A 472 13.80 -7.14 45.23
CA ASN A 472 15.00 -6.81 46.01
C ASN A 472 16.29 -7.23 45.30
N GLY A 473 16.26 -8.32 44.52
CA GLY A 473 17.43 -8.81 43.79
C GLY A 473 17.66 -8.04 42.46
N TRP A 474 16.63 -7.74 41.71
CA TRP A 474 16.76 -7.13 40.39
C TRP A 474 16.32 -5.66 40.34
N LEU A 475 15.08 -5.36 40.72
CA LEU A 475 14.56 -4.01 40.56
C LEU A 475 15.24 -2.97 41.47
N ALA A 476 15.54 -3.35 42.69
CA ALA A 476 16.25 -2.47 43.67
C ALA A 476 17.68 -2.11 43.23
N ASN A 477 18.30 -2.93 42.37
CA ASN A 477 19.65 -2.70 41.83
C ASN A 477 19.67 -1.96 40.48
N LEU A 478 18.51 -1.50 39.96
CA LEU A 478 18.48 -0.62 38.79
C LEU A 478 18.95 0.79 39.19
N PRO A 479 19.70 1.48 38.29
CA PRO A 479 20.15 2.84 38.55
C PRO A 479 19.02 3.90 38.45
N PHE A 480 17.78 3.49 38.24
CA PHE A 480 16.58 4.31 38.12
C PHE A 480 15.33 3.54 38.55
N GLU A 481 14.29 4.25 38.88
CA GLU A 481 12.96 3.65 39.17
C GLU A 481 12.17 3.40 37.88
N LEU A 482 11.49 2.25 37.83
CA LEU A 482 10.58 1.94 36.70
C LEU A 482 9.29 2.74 36.83
N THR A 483 8.76 3.17 35.67
CA THR A 483 7.42 3.77 35.62
C THR A 483 6.34 2.73 35.91
N ASN A 484 5.12 3.18 36.26
CA ASN A 484 3.99 2.27 36.50
C ASN A 484 3.66 1.44 35.26
N ALA A 485 3.73 2.03 34.06
CA ALA A 485 3.51 1.32 32.81
C ALA A 485 4.57 0.24 32.55
N GLN A 486 5.84 0.48 32.90
CA GLN A 486 6.91 -0.52 32.78
C GLN A 486 6.73 -1.65 33.81
N ARG A 487 6.35 -1.33 35.05
CA ARG A 487 6.05 -2.35 36.10
C ARG A 487 4.89 -3.25 35.66
N LYS A 488 3.81 -2.66 35.15
CA LYS A 488 2.66 -3.40 34.61
C LYS A 488 3.06 -4.29 33.43
N ALA A 489 3.89 -3.79 32.53
CA ALA A 489 4.40 -4.58 31.42
C ALA A 489 5.18 -5.81 31.87
N LEU A 490 6.00 -5.66 32.91
CA LEU A 490 6.76 -6.75 33.53
C LEU A 490 5.86 -7.75 34.28
N GLU A 491 4.83 -7.27 34.95
CA GLU A 491 3.84 -8.12 35.60
C GLU A 491 3.08 -8.98 34.59
N ASP A 492 2.63 -8.37 33.48
CA ASP A 492 2.00 -9.07 32.34
C ASP A 492 2.94 -10.17 31.81
N ILE A 493 4.23 -9.85 31.56
CA ILE A 493 5.23 -10.78 31.01
C ILE A 493 5.50 -11.91 32.03
N ARG A 494 5.67 -11.61 33.32
CA ARG A 494 5.87 -12.63 34.38
C ARG A 494 4.70 -13.62 34.44
N LYS A 495 3.48 -13.10 34.39
CA LYS A 495 2.26 -13.92 34.39
C LYS A 495 2.21 -14.85 33.18
N ASP A 496 2.51 -14.32 31.98
CA ASP A 496 2.51 -15.14 30.77
C ASP A 496 3.58 -16.21 30.80
N MET A 497 4.81 -15.88 31.23
CA MET A 497 5.92 -16.82 31.25
C MET A 497 5.76 -17.89 32.35
N ALA A 498 4.96 -17.63 33.38
CA ALA A 498 4.60 -18.60 34.39
C ALA A 498 3.41 -19.52 34.01
N SER A 499 2.68 -19.20 32.93
CA SER A 499 1.42 -19.88 32.60
C SER A 499 1.56 -21.31 32.07
N GLY A 500 2.78 -21.75 31.72
CA GLY A 500 3.02 -23.05 31.07
C GLY A 500 2.66 -23.07 29.57
N HIS A 501 2.30 -21.93 28.99
CA HIS A 501 2.06 -21.74 27.55
C HIS A 501 3.06 -20.73 26.99
N PRO A 502 3.42 -20.80 25.68
CA PRO A 502 4.37 -19.87 25.12
C PRO A 502 3.75 -18.46 25.07
N MET A 503 4.39 -17.50 25.73
CA MET A 503 4.03 -16.08 25.64
C MET A 503 4.16 -15.61 24.18
N ASN A 504 3.19 -14.84 23.70
CA ASN A 504 3.25 -14.16 22.40
C ASN A 504 2.79 -12.69 22.59
N ARG A 505 3.71 -11.80 22.97
CA ARG A 505 3.37 -10.45 23.46
C ARG A 505 4.04 -9.34 22.67
N LEU A 506 3.25 -8.30 22.35
CA LEU A 506 3.72 -7.04 21.79
C LEU A 506 3.80 -5.97 22.87
N VAL A 507 5.00 -5.48 23.13
CA VAL A 507 5.24 -4.31 23.97
C VAL A 507 5.39 -3.08 23.08
N GLN A 508 4.37 -2.22 23.11
CA GLN A 508 4.32 -0.98 22.36
C GLN A 508 4.55 0.21 23.28
N GLY A 509 5.39 1.14 22.85
CA GLY A 509 5.66 2.37 23.60
C GLY A 509 6.41 3.36 22.76
N ASP A 510 6.38 4.62 23.15
CA ASP A 510 7.05 5.70 22.43
C ASP A 510 8.58 5.53 22.40
N VAL A 511 9.26 6.32 21.55
CA VAL A 511 10.73 6.34 21.49
C VAL A 511 11.28 6.80 22.84
N GLY A 512 12.09 5.92 23.47
CA GLY A 512 12.68 6.21 24.78
C GLY A 512 11.76 5.95 25.98
N SER A 513 10.64 5.23 25.81
CA SER A 513 9.79 4.76 26.94
C SER A 513 10.40 3.64 27.80
N GLY A 514 11.60 3.16 27.43
CA GLY A 514 12.33 2.14 28.20
C GLY A 514 11.95 0.69 27.89
N LYS A 515 11.46 0.37 26.70
CA LYS A 515 11.15 -1.00 26.27
C LYS A 515 12.32 -1.98 26.45
N THR A 516 13.54 -1.51 26.23
CA THR A 516 14.76 -2.32 26.31
C THR A 516 14.99 -2.90 27.71
N ILE A 517 14.72 -2.14 28.79
CA ILE A 517 14.87 -2.68 30.15
C ILE A 517 13.84 -3.74 30.46
N VAL A 518 12.60 -3.59 29.95
CA VAL A 518 11.55 -4.60 30.07
C VAL A 518 11.97 -5.91 29.40
N ALA A 519 12.53 -5.81 28.17
CA ALA A 519 13.06 -6.99 27.47
C ALA A 519 14.26 -7.62 28.16
N SER A 520 15.14 -6.81 28.77
CA SER A 520 16.30 -7.30 29.50
C SER A 520 15.86 -8.08 30.77
N LEU A 521 14.89 -7.55 31.51
CA LEU A 521 14.32 -8.23 32.65
C LEU A 521 13.57 -9.52 32.26
N ALA A 522 12.85 -9.52 31.14
CA ALA A 522 12.23 -10.72 30.58
C ALA A 522 13.29 -11.80 30.24
N ALA A 523 14.45 -11.39 29.69
CA ALA A 523 15.54 -12.32 29.42
C ALA A 523 16.11 -12.95 30.72
N LEU A 524 16.20 -12.21 31.82
CA LEU A 524 16.66 -12.77 33.10
C LEU A 524 15.71 -13.85 33.65
N LEU A 525 14.40 -13.79 33.34
CA LEU A 525 13.46 -14.82 33.80
C LEU A 525 13.84 -16.20 33.26
N VAL A 526 14.21 -16.34 32.00
CA VAL A 526 14.63 -17.62 31.40
C VAL A 526 16.00 -18.06 31.84
N MET A 527 16.85 -17.13 32.33
CA MET A 527 18.19 -17.44 32.88
C MET A 527 18.15 -18.08 34.24
N GLN A 528 17.02 -18.04 34.97
CA GLN A 528 16.87 -18.73 36.25
C GLN A 528 16.95 -20.26 36.11
N LYS A 529 16.62 -20.75 34.92
CA LYS A 529 16.83 -22.13 34.52
C LYS A 529 17.85 -22.17 33.35
N ASP A 530 18.10 -23.31 32.76
CA ASP A 530 19.07 -23.45 31.66
C ASP A 530 18.58 -22.91 30.32
N GLY A 531 17.71 -21.90 30.32
CA GLY A 531 17.18 -21.27 29.12
C GLY A 531 18.14 -20.30 28.43
N GLN A 532 18.03 -20.19 27.14
CA GLN A 532 18.74 -19.22 26.32
C GLN A 532 17.77 -18.18 25.74
N ALA A 533 18.26 -16.97 25.51
CA ALA A 533 17.49 -15.89 24.87
C ALA A 533 18.18 -15.39 23.59
N ALA A 534 17.38 -15.09 22.57
CA ALA A 534 17.80 -14.42 21.35
C ALA A 534 17.19 -13.03 21.29
N ILE A 535 18.01 -11.98 21.10
CA ILE A 535 17.55 -10.59 20.94
C ILE A 535 17.92 -10.12 19.54
N MET A 536 16.93 -9.92 18.69
CA MET A 536 17.10 -9.50 17.30
C MET A 536 16.80 -8.02 17.11
N ALA A 537 17.75 -7.28 16.53
CA ALA A 537 17.65 -5.87 16.19
C ALA A 537 17.81 -5.65 14.66
N PRO A 538 17.19 -4.59 14.08
CA PRO A 538 17.21 -4.37 12.63
C PRO A 538 18.57 -3.92 12.08
N THR A 539 19.44 -3.34 12.88
CA THR A 539 20.76 -2.85 12.45
C THR A 539 21.88 -3.29 13.39
N GLY A 540 23.12 -3.32 12.88
CA GLY A 540 24.31 -3.65 13.66
C GLY A 540 24.51 -2.71 14.85
N VAL A 541 24.34 -1.40 14.64
CA VAL A 541 24.48 -0.39 15.70
C VAL A 541 23.46 -0.59 16.82
N LEU A 542 22.20 -0.91 16.50
CA LEU A 542 21.19 -1.16 17.51
C LEU A 542 21.45 -2.47 18.27
N ALA A 543 21.89 -3.52 17.56
CA ALA A 543 22.30 -4.78 18.20
C ALA A 543 23.46 -4.57 19.16
N GLU A 544 24.46 -3.78 18.78
CA GLU A 544 25.59 -3.42 19.62
C GLU A 544 25.17 -2.56 20.82
N GLN A 545 24.23 -1.63 20.63
CA GLN A 545 23.65 -0.86 21.73
C GLN A 545 22.91 -1.76 22.72
N HIS A 546 22.10 -2.72 22.24
CA HIS A 546 21.45 -3.69 23.11
C HIS A 546 22.47 -4.54 23.88
N TYR A 547 23.52 -5.00 23.19
CA TYR A 547 24.60 -5.78 23.81
C TYR A 547 25.28 -5.00 24.93
N ARG A 548 25.78 -3.79 24.66
CA ARG A 548 26.45 -2.93 25.65
C ARG A 548 25.54 -2.59 26.83
N ASN A 549 24.26 -2.30 26.58
CA ASN A 549 23.29 -2.00 27.65
C ASN A 549 22.97 -3.23 28.49
N PHE A 550 22.85 -4.41 27.85
CA PHE A 550 22.56 -5.66 28.54
C PHE A 550 23.75 -6.10 29.42
N VAL A 551 24.98 -6.00 28.90
CA VAL A 551 26.21 -6.28 29.67
C VAL A 551 26.31 -5.36 30.89
N ARG A 552 26.14 -4.04 30.71
CA ARG A 552 26.15 -3.08 31.83
C ARG A 552 25.05 -3.39 32.86
N PHE A 553 23.90 -3.82 32.38
CA PHE A 553 22.78 -4.19 33.24
C PHE A 553 23.15 -5.41 34.09
N ILE A 554 23.73 -6.47 33.51
CA ILE A 554 24.19 -7.66 34.24
C ILE A 554 25.28 -7.29 35.24
N GLU A 555 26.27 -6.50 34.84
CA GLU A 555 27.34 -6.02 35.73
C GLU A 555 26.79 -5.20 36.90
N GLY A 556 25.74 -4.38 36.67
CA GLY A 556 25.05 -3.59 37.67
C GLY A 556 24.29 -4.43 38.73
N LEU A 557 23.81 -5.63 38.36
CA LEU A 557 23.14 -6.55 39.27
C LEU A 557 24.13 -7.30 40.16
N GLY A 558 25.40 -7.39 39.79
CA GLY A 558 26.46 -8.05 40.58
C GLY A 558 26.11 -9.51 40.91
N GLU A 559 26.15 -9.86 42.19
CA GLU A 559 25.84 -11.24 42.67
C GLU A 559 24.38 -11.66 42.46
N ASN A 560 23.47 -10.72 42.24
CA ASN A 560 22.06 -11.01 41.96
C ASN A 560 21.79 -11.36 40.49
N ALA A 561 22.77 -11.22 39.58
CA ALA A 561 22.66 -11.61 38.20
C ALA A 561 22.68 -13.15 38.06
N PRO A 562 21.72 -13.75 37.32
CA PRO A 562 21.71 -15.20 37.11
C PRO A 562 22.77 -15.68 36.10
N ILE A 563 23.41 -14.77 35.38
CA ILE A 563 24.46 -15.02 34.36
C ILE A 563 25.56 -13.98 34.49
N THR A 564 26.71 -14.27 33.90
CA THR A 564 27.85 -13.36 33.83
C THR A 564 27.90 -12.64 32.47
N ALA A 565 28.62 -11.51 32.37
CA ALA A 565 28.82 -10.80 31.12
C ALA A 565 29.47 -11.66 30.01
N GLY A 566 30.28 -12.70 30.37
CA GLY A 566 30.93 -13.64 29.45
C GLY A 566 29.95 -14.60 28.75
N GLU A 567 28.72 -14.74 29.23
CA GLU A 567 27.67 -15.58 28.68
C GLU A 567 26.76 -14.80 27.69
N VAL A 568 27.07 -13.53 27.45
CA VAL A 568 26.38 -12.66 26.50
C VAL A 568 27.28 -12.45 25.29
N GLU A 569 26.77 -12.71 24.10
CA GLU A 569 27.54 -12.54 22.85
C GLU A 569 26.78 -11.70 21.82
N LEU A 570 27.55 -10.99 20.97
CA LEU A 570 27.04 -10.19 19.86
C LEU A 570 27.40 -10.85 18.52
N MET A 571 26.40 -11.08 17.66
CA MET A 571 26.62 -11.61 16.32
C MET A 571 25.93 -10.77 15.27
N VAL A 572 26.70 -10.01 14.49
CA VAL A 572 26.23 -9.15 13.40
C VAL A 572 26.87 -9.56 12.08
N GLY A 573 26.40 -8.99 10.97
CA GLY A 573 26.94 -9.29 9.64
C GLY A 573 28.44 -9.04 9.53
N ALA A 574 28.95 -8.00 10.21
CA ALA A 574 30.38 -7.63 10.22
C ALA A 574 31.27 -8.50 11.12
N THR A 575 30.70 -9.37 11.98
CA THR A 575 31.46 -10.27 12.83
C THR A 575 32.30 -11.23 12.00
N ALA A 576 33.61 -11.34 12.28
CA ALA A 576 34.54 -12.23 11.55
C ALA A 576 34.06 -13.68 11.63
N GLU A 577 34.22 -14.47 10.55
CA GLU A 577 33.68 -15.83 10.47
C GLU A 577 34.26 -16.76 11.55
N SER A 578 35.55 -16.59 11.88
CA SER A 578 36.16 -17.33 13.00
C SER A 578 35.46 -17.09 14.33
N LYS A 579 35.10 -15.83 14.62
CA LYS A 579 34.38 -15.47 15.83
C LYS A 579 32.93 -15.97 15.78
N LYS A 580 32.28 -15.91 14.63
CA LYS A 580 30.93 -16.49 14.43
C LYS A 580 30.95 -18.00 14.72
N GLN A 581 31.98 -18.72 14.27
CA GLN A 581 32.12 -20.15 14.49
C GLN A 581 32.34 -20.47 15.98
N GLU A 582 33.15 -19.68 16.67
CA GLU A 582 33.35 -19.78 18.12
C GLU A 582 32.04 -19.57 18.89
N ILE A 583 31.32 -18.49 18.56
CA ILE A 583 30.03 -18.17 19.19
C ILE A 583 29.01 -19.30 18.94
N ARG A 584 28.93 -19.84 17.72
CA ARG A 584 28.02 -20.96 17.38
C ARG A 584 28.33 -22.19 18.22
N SER A 585 29.58 -22.54 18.38
CA SER A 585 30.00 -23.71 19.18
C SER A 585 29.65 -23.54 20.67
N ARG A 586 29.92 -22.37 21.24
CA ARG A 586 29.58 -22.02 22.62
C ARG A 586 28.06 -21.92 22.86
N LEU A 587 27.30 -21.45 21.84
CA LEU A 587 25.85 -21.37 21.89
C LEU A 587 25.22 -22.79 21.90
N GLU A 588 25.71 -23.70 21.05
CA GLU A 588 25.26 -25.10 20.99
C GLU A 588 25.65 -25.89 22.24
N ALA A 589 26.79 -25.54 22.86
CA ALA A 589 27.17 -26.07 24.16
C ALA A 589 26.32 -25.54 25.33
N GLY A 590 25.65 -24.39 25.16
CA GLY A 590 24.87 -23.69 26.19
C GLY A 590 25.70 -22.76 27.08
N GLU A 591 26.96 -22.45 26.67
CA GLU A 591 27.83 -21.51 27.38
C GLU A 591 27.43 -20.04 27.06
N VAL A 592 26.85 -19.78 25.90
CA VAL A 592 26.23 -18.49 25.56
C VAL A 592 24.76 -18.59 25.94
N ARG A 593 24.34 -17.78 26.87
CA ARG A 593 22.97 -17.72 27.39
C ARG A 593 22.13 -16.65 26.69
N VAL A 594 22.75 -15.57 26.28
CA VAL A 594 22.09 -14.48 25.52
C VAL A 594 22.86 -14.19 24.25
N LEU A 595 22.20 -14.38 23.12
CA LEU A 595 22.75 -14.02 21.82
C LEU A 595 22.00 -12.80 21.26
N ILE A 596 22.72 -11.70 21.07
CA ILE A 596 22.19 -10.45 20.52
C ILE A 596 22.71 -10.26 19.10
N GLY A 597 21.87 -9.87 18.15
CA GLY A 597 22.36 -9.65 16.79
C GLY A 597 21.29 -9.17 15.81
N THR A 598 21.63 -9.28 14.54
CA THR A 598 20.75 -8.91 13.43
C THR A 598 20.18 -10.17 12.76
N HIS A 599 19.84 -10.08 11.46
CA HIS A 599 19.42 -11.24 10.65
C HIS A 599 20.42 -12.41 10.68
N ALA A 600 21.66 -12.19 11.09
CA ALA A 600 22.64 -13.28 11.30
C ALA A 600 22.17 -14.36 12.29
N LEU A 601 21.27 -14.03 13.22
CA LEU A 601 20.68 -14.99 14.15
C LEU A 601 19.77 -16.02 13.47
N ILE A 602 19.21 -15.69 12.30
CA ILE A 602 18.30 -16.55 11.54
C ILE A 602 19.08 -17.56 10.67
N GLU A 603 20.35 -17.29 10.38
CA GLU A 603 21.17 -18.14 9.53
C GLU A 603 21.16 -19.60 9.99
N GLU A 604 21.12 -20.54 9.04
CA GLU A 604 20.99 -21.97 9.29
C GLU A 604 22.05 -22.56 10.26
N PRO A 605 23.33 -22.13 10.22
CA PRO A 605 24.37 -22.64 11.14
C PRO A 605 24.18 -22.27 12.61
N VAL A 606 23.29 -21.31 12.95
CA VAL A 606 23.07 -20.89 14.32
C VAL A 606 22.10 -21.85 14.99
N ARG A 607 22.56 -22.60 15.99
CA ARG A 607 21.77 -23.54 16.77
C ARG A 607 21.87 -23.23 18.25
N PHE A 608 20.70 -23.18 18.91
CA PHE A 608 20.61 -23.01 20.34
C PHE A 608 20.48 -24.39 21.02
N LYS A 609 21.03 -24.53 22.19
CA LYS A 609 20.84 -25.74 23.02
C LYS A 609 19.41 -25.78 23.61
N ASN A 610 18.95 -24.66 24.14
CA ASN A 610 17.64 -24.52 24.76
C ASN A 610 17.09 -23.07 24.63
N LEU A 611 16.67 -22.68 23.42
CA LEU A 611 16.10 -21.36 23.18
C LEU A 611 14.70 -21.28 23.77
N GLN A 612 14.53 -20.43 24.81
CA GLN A 612 13.27 -20.27 25.54
C GLN A 612 12.64 -18.89 25.36
N LEU A 613 13.43 -17.85 24.98
CA LEU A 613 12.91 -16.51 24.72
C LEU A 613 13.47 -15.94 23.41
N VAL A 614 12.59 -15.42 22.60
CA VAL A 614 12.90 -14.63 21.40
C VAL A 614 12.40 -13.22 21.63
N VAL A 615 13.29 -12.24 21.57
CA VAL A 615 12.98 -10.81 21.61
C VAL A 615 13.24 -10.22 20.22
N ILE A 616 12.26 -9.51 19.67
CA ILE A 616 12.36 -8.83 18.37
C ILE A 616 12.10 -7.34 18.56
N ASP A 617 13.10 -6.52 18.28
CA ASP A 617 12.96 -5.06 18.36
C ASP A 617 12.63 -4.46 16.98
N GLU A 618 11.80 -3.42 16.95
CA GLU A 618 11.32 -2.74 15.74
C GLU A 618 10.70 -3.70 14.72
N GLN A 619 9.65 -4.41 15.15
CA GLN A 619 8.96 -5.48 14.40
C GLN A 619 8.69 -5.13 12.93
N HIS A 620 8.32 -3.87 12.63
CA HIS A 620 7.95 -3.41 11.29
C HIS A 620 9.10 -3.52 10.26
N ARG A 621 10.33 -3.79 10.69
CA ARG A 621 11.52 -3.98 9.86
C ARG A 621 11.79 -5.44 9.50
N PHE A 622 11.06 -6.37 10.11
CA PHE A 622 11.23 -7.81 9.87
C PHE A 622 10.00 -8.42 9.23
N GLY A 623 10.22 -9.25 8.22
CA GLY A 623 9.16 -10.05 7.59
C GLY A 623 8.60 -11.12 8.54
N VAL A 624 7.40 -11.61 8.25
CA VAL A 624 6.74 -12.69 9.00
C VAL A 624 7.61 -13.94 9.00
N ASP A 625 8.22 -14.27 7.86
CA ASP A 625 9.10 -15.46 7.69
C ASP A 625 10.34 -15.40 8.56
N GLN A 626 10.94 -14.21 8.74
CA GLN A 626 12.12 -14.05 9.57
C GLN A 626 11.81 -14.29 11.05
N ARG A 627 10.66 -13.83 11.51
CA ARG A 627 10.18 -14.09 12.89
C ARG A 627 9.90 -15.57 13.11
N ALA A 628 9.22 -16.20 12.15
CA ALA A 628 8.95 -17.64 12.19
C ALA A 628 10.24 -18.48 12.18
N ALA A 629 11.22 -18.10 11.35
CA ALA A 629 12.51 -18.80 11.24
C ALA A 629 13.32 -18.72 12.56
N LEU A 630 13.37 -17.55 13.21
CA LEU A 630 14.06 -17.43 14.51
C LEU A 630 13.38 -18.25 15.59
N ARG A 631 12.06 -18.23 15.63
CA ARG A 631 11.25 -18.99 16.57
C ARG A 631 11.36 -20.50 16.38
N ALA A 632 11.46 -20.97 15.15
CA ALA A 632 11.66 -22.39 14.82
C ALA A 632 12.99 -22.97 15.32
N LYS A 633 13.93 -22.13 15.83
CA LYS A 633 15.19 -22.58 16.44
C LYS A 633 15.02 -23.06 17.89
N GLY A 634 13.85 -22.89 18.49
CA GLY A 634 13.51 -23.39 19.83
C GLY A 634 12.25 -24.25 19.81
N THR A 635 11.98 -24.93 20.91
CA THR A 635 10.74 -25.71 21.11
C THR A 635 9.72 -24.83 21.82
N ASN A 636 8.80 -24.22 21.06
CA ASN A 636 7.79 -23.29 21.57
C ASN A 636 8.34 -22.16 22.47
N PRO A 637 9.37 -21.40 22.03
CA PRO A 637 9.93 -20.34 22.85
C PRO A 637 8.92 -19.22 23.06
N HIS A 638 9.00 -18.53 24.19
CA HIS A 638 8.29 -17.29 24.44
C HIS A 638 8.72 -16.23 23.42
N LEU A 639 7.78 -15.46 22.88
CA LEU A 639 8.02 -14.38 21.92
C LEU A 639 7.64 -13.02 22.54
N LEU A 640 8.63 -12.14 22.61
CA LEU A 640 8.45 -10.73 22.99
C LEU A 640 8.78 -9.83 21.81
N VAL A 641 7.82 -9.13 21.32
CA VAL A 641 7.99 -8.20 20.21
C VAL A 641 7.92 -6.78 20.74
N MET A 642 8.81 -5.91 20.27
CA MET A 642 8.81 -4.49 20.64
C MET A 642 8.63 -3.60 19.42
N THR A 643 7.94 -2.48 19.58
CA THR A 643 7.86 -1.42 18.57
C THR A 643 7.87 -0.04 19.20
N ALA A 644 8.61 0.88 18.55
CA ALA A 644 8.60 2.30 18.90
C ALA A 644 7.64 3.11 18.03
N THR A 645 6.97 2.48 17.04
CA THR A 645 5.91 3.16 16.30
C THR A 645 4.65 3.16 17.14
N PRO A 646 4.16 4.32 17.56
CA PRO A 646 2.85 4.39 18.19
C PRO A 646 1.80 4.11 17.10
N ILE A 647 1.05 3.03 17.28
CA ILE A 647 -0.10 2.66 16.46
C ILE A 647 -1.33 2.79 17.36
N PRO A 648 -2.43 3.38 16.90
CA PRO A 648 -3.64 3.44 17.73
C PRO A 648 -4.01 2.06 18.29
N ARG A 649 -4.42 2.02 19.56
CA ARG A 649 -4.69 0.75 20.27
C ARG A 649 -5.67 -0.16 19.54
N SER A 650 -6.75 0.40 19.01
CA SER A 650 -7.77 -0.33 18.23
C SER A 650 -7.18 -0.98 16.99
N LEU A 651 -6.30 -0.26 16.30
CA LEU A 651 -5.62 -0.75 15.12
C LEU A 651 -4.56 -1.81 15.46
N SER A 652 -3.82 -1.64 16.55
CA SER A 652 -2.84 -2.63 17.03
C SER A 652 -3.50 -3.97 17.34
N LEU A 653 -4.63 -3.95 18.06
CA LEU A 653 -5.42 -5.14 18.37
C LEU A 653 -6.03 -5.83 17.13
N THR A 654 -6.11 -5.14 16.02
CA THR A 654 -6.63 -5.67 14.76
C THR A 654 -5.53 -6.28 13.91
N ILE A 655 -4.42 -5.56 13.77
CA ILE A 655 -3.29 -5.99 12.91
C ILE A 655 -2.45 -7.06 13.60
N TYR A 656 -2.27 -6.95 14.91
CA TYR A 656 -1.43 -7.84 15.73
C TYR A 656 -2.24 -8.61 16.76
N GLY A 657 -3.47 -8.98 16.42
CA GLY A 657 -4.37 -9.63 17.37
C GLY A 657 -3.96 -11.06 17.76
N ASP A 658 -2.95 -11.63 17.08
CA ASP A 658 -2.23 -12.83 17.49
C ASP A 658 -1.29 -12.59 18.67
N LEU A 659 -0.94 -11.32 18.95
CA LEU A 659 -0.09 -10.91 20.06
C LEU A 659 -0.92 -10.32 21.20
N ASP A 660 -0.56 -10.62 22.44
CA ASP A 660 -1.07 -9.92 23.60
C ASP A 660 -0.42 -8.53 23.69
N LEU A 661 -1.25 -7.48 23.75
CA LEU A 661 -0.77 -6.11 23.69
C LEU A 661 -0.55 -5.53 25.09
N THR A 662 0.66 -5.04 25.33
CA THR A 662 0.99 -4.21 26.50
C THR A 662 1.50 -2.84 26.05
N LEU A 663 0.93 -1.77 26.61
CA LEU A 663 1.29 -0.40 26.29
C LEU A 663 2.18 0.19 27.38
N ILE A 664 3.27 0.86 26.96
CA ILE A 664 4.09 1.71 27.83
C ILE A 664 3.85 3.15 27.37
N ASP A 665 2.85 3.78 27.97
CA ASP A 665 2.37 5.13 27.67
C ASP A 665 2.98 6.21 28.58
N GLU A 666 3.87 5.81 29.47
CA GLU A 666 4.60 6.71 30.35
C GLU A 666 6.07 6.87 29.90
N MET A 667 6.59 8.07 30.06
CA MET A 667 8.02 8.36 29.85
C MET A 667 8.79 8.28 31.17
N PRO A 668 10.05 7.79 31.15
CA PRO A 668 10.92 7.80 32.34
C PRO A 668 11.10 9.23 32.89
N ALA A 669 11.23 9.31 34.22
CA ALA A 669 11.44 10.57 34.92
C ALA A 669 12.74 11.28 34.44
N GLY A 670 12.73 12.63 34.40
CA GLY A 670 13.89 13.45 34.03
C GLY A 670 14.03 13.80 32.55
N ARG A 671 13.27 13.18 31.64
CA ARG A 671 13.30 13.52 30.22
C ARG A 671 12.59 14.85 29.96
N LYS A 672 13.31 15.81 29.32
CA LYS A 672 12.73 17.10 28.92
C LYS A 672 11.98 16.97 27.59
N PRO A 673 10.75 17.51 27.46
CA PRO A 673 10.03 17.49 26.20
C PRO A 673 10.78 18.29 25.12
N VAL A 674 10.84 17.75 23.90
CA VAL A 674 11.46 18.41 22.75
C VAL A 674 10.58 19.56 22.28
N ARG A 675 11.13 20.79 22.26
CA ARG A 675 10.43 21.98 21.80
C ARG A 675 10.34 21.97 20.27
N THR A 676 9.14 21.75 19.73
CA THR A 676 8.90 21.69 18.28
C THR A 676 8.35 23.02 17.77
N ARG A 677 8.86 23.49 16.61
CA ARG A 677 8.38 24.71 15.94
C ARG A 677 8.34 24.52 14.42
N ILE A 678 7.31 25.07 13.78
CA ILE A 678 7.28 25.25 12.34
C ILE A 678 8.04 26.56 12.02
N VAL A 679 9.00 26.47 11.13
CA VAL A 679 9.83 27.61 10.72
C VAL A 679 9.59 27.88 9.24
N PRO A 680 9.11 29.09 8.87
CA PRO A 680 8.98 29.48 7.47
C PRO A 680 10.31 29.35 6.71
N PRO A 681 10.33 28.92 5.44
CA PRO A 681 11.54 28.80 4.63
C PRO A 681 12.41 30.06 4.59
N ILE A 682 11.78 31.23 4.62
CA ILE A 682 12.47 32.53 4.66
C ILE A 682 13.32 32.73 5.94
N ASN A 683 13.00 32.02 7.02
CA ASN A 683 13.71 32.11 8.30
C ASN A 683 14.78 31.02 8.48
N ARG A 684 15.14 30.26 7.43
CA ARG A 684 16.12 29.16 7.47
C ARG A 684 17.48 29.63 8.05
N GLU A 685 17.93 30.81 7.71
CA GLU A 685 19.17 31.41 8.24
C GLU A 685 19.18 31.53 9.76
N LYS A 686 18.03 31.75 10.38
CA LYS A 686 17.93 31.81 11.86
C LYS A 686 18.13 30.42 12.46
N VAL A 687 17.67 29.34 11.76
CA VAL A 687 17.91 27.96 12.18
C VAL A 687 19.39 27.62 12.08
N TYR A 688 20.07 28.03 10.99
CA TYR A 688 21.51 27.82 10.83
C TYR A 688 22.32 28.55 11.90
N SER A 689 21.94 29.80 12.22
CA SER A 689 22.56 30.55 13.32
C SER A 689 22.34 29.85 14.67
N PHE A 690 21.16 29.24 14.88
CA PHE A 690 20.87 28.48 16.09
C PHE A 690 21.69 27.19 16.17
N ILE A 691 21.86 26.44 15.07
CA ILE A 691 22.76 25.27 15.00
C ILE A 691 24.16 25.67 15.41
N ARG A 692 24.73 26.78 14.84
CA ARG A 692 26.07 27.25 15.21
C ARG A 692 26.20 27.56 16.71
N LYS A 693 25.16 28.12 17.31
CA LYS A 693 25.14 28.39 18.75
C LYS A 693 25.19 27.08 19.56
N GLU A 694 24.41 26.10 19.20
CA GLU A 694 24.34 24.83 19.92
C GLU A 694 25.63 24.00 19.71
N THR A 695 26.17 23.97 18.49
CA THR A 695 27.44 23.27 18.20
C THR A 695 28.63 23.98 18.88
N GLY A 696 28.62 25.33 18.96
CA GLY A 696 29.58 26.09 19.74
C GLY A 696 29.51 25.87 21.25
N ALA A 697 28.36 25.37 21.75
CA ALA A 697 28.19 24.92 23.14
C ALA A 697 28.58 23.43 23.34
N GLY A 698 29.10 22.76 22.31
CA GLY A 698 29.52 21.37 22.34
C GLY A 698 28.40 20.34 22.05
N HIS A 699 27.26 20.77 21.55
CA HIS A 699 26.15 19.89 21.16
C HIS A 699 26.19 19.53 19.67
N GLN A 700 25.43 18.52 19.28
CA GLN A 700 25.35 18.03 17.92
C GLN A 700 23.95 18.24 17.31
N ALA A 701 23.88 18.28 15.96
CA ALA A 701 22.64 18.53 15.23
C ALA A 701 22.38 17.47 14.15
N PHE A 702 21.11 17.16 13.94
CA PHE A 702 20.59 16.39 12.79
C PHE A 702 19.90 17.33 11.80
N ILE A 703 20.15 17.13 10.50
CA ILE A 703 19.42 17.80 9.42
C ILE A 703 18.90 16.72 8.48
N ILE A 704 17.55 16.60 8.35
CA ILE A 704 16.88 15.59 7.56
C ILE A 704 16.33 16.20 6.29
N TYR A 705 16.58 15.55 5.15
CA TYR A 705 16.03 15.92 3.86
C TYR A 705 15.07 14.85 3.34
N PRO A 706 13.95 15.22 2.67
CA PRO A 706 13.04 14.26 2.05
C PRO A 706 13.69 13.57 0.84
N LEU A 707 13.23 12.37 0.55
CA LEU A 707 13.48 11.70 -0.72
C LEU A 707 12.60 12.38 -1.78
N VAL A 708 13.18 12.91 -2.84
CA VAL A 708 12.42 13.53 -3.92
C VAL A 708 11.87 12.41 -4.81
N GLU A 709 10.56 12.12 -4.68
CA GLU A 709 9.82 11.27 -5.58
C GLU A 709 9.45 12.06 -6.85
N GLU A 710 10.27 12.04 -7.88
CA GLU A 710 9.85 12.33 -9.26
C GLU A 710 10.47 11.31 -10.21
N GLY A 711 9.67 10.27 -10.54
CA GLY A 711 9.91 9.30 -11.61
C GLY A 711 10.77 8.09 -11.21
N ASP A 712 10.55 6.98 -11.95
CA ASP A 712 11.19 5.64 -11.82
C ASP A 712 12.74 5.60 -11.94
N ASP A 713 13.41 6.71 -11.78
CA ASP A 713 14.88 6.81 -11.81
C ASP A 713 15.46 6.61 -10.40
N GLU A 714 15.77 5.38 -10.05
CA GLU A 714 16.57 5.02 -8.87
C GLU A 714 17.90 5.82 -8.74
N GLU A 715 18.34 6.49 -9.80
CA GLU A 715 19.55 7.33 -9.79
C GLU A 715 19.39 8.68 -9.07
N LYS A 716 18.15 9.16 -8.85
CA LYS A 716 17.89 10.46 -8.20
C LYS A 716 17.80 10.39 -6.69
N GLU A 717 17.59 9.18 -6.13
CA GLU A 717 17.59 8.96 -4.70
C GLU A 717 18.96 9.31 -4.08
N GLY A 718 18.95 10.22 -3.14
CA GLY A 718 20.14 10.63 -2.39
C GLY A 718 20.88 11.84 -2.98
N ARG A 719 20.66 12.25 -4.23
CA ARG A 719 21.32 13.44 -4.81
C ARG A 719 20.98 14.71 -4.02
N ALA A 720 19.73 14.89 -3.66
CA ALA A 720 19.30 16.07 -2.88
C ALA A 720 20.04 16.18 -1.52
N ALA A 721 20.21 15.05 -0.82
CA ALA A 721 20.94 15.02 0.45
C ALA A 721 22.45 15.25 0.25
N ILE A 722 23.03 14.72 -0.83
CA ILE A 722 24.44 14.93 -1.19
C ILE A 722 24.70 16.40 -1.53
N GLU A 723 23.92 16.97 -2.45
CA GLU A 723 24.02 18.37 -2.86
C GLU A 723 23.80 19.32 -1.67
N ALA A 724 22.80 18.99 -0.82
CA ALA A 724 22.55 19.76 0.41
C ALA A 724 23.72 19.67 1.40
N SER A 725 24.30 18.48 1.58
CA SER A 725 25.47 18.28 2.46
C SER A 725 26.68 19.06 1.96
N GLU A 726 26.96 19.04 0.65
CA GLU A 726 28.03 19.84 0.04
C GLU A 726 27.78 21.33 0.15
N PHE A 727 26.54 21.78 -0.06
CA PHE A 727 26.16 23.17 0.14
C PHE A 727 26.35 23.62 1.60
N LEU A 728 25.87 22.81 2.54
CA LEU A 728 25.99 23.10 3.97
C LEU A 728 27.47 23.14 4.39
N GLN A 729 28.30 22.19 3.95
CA GLN A 729 29.74 22.15 4.28
C GLN A 729 30.49 23.33 3.69
N ASN A 730 30.25 23.65 2.41
CA ASN A 730 31.10 24.63 1.70
C ASN A 730 30.62 26.08 1.88
N GLN A 731 29.31 26.32 2.07
CA GLN A 731 28.74 27.67 2.07
C GLN A 731 28.12 28.07 3.40
N VAL A 732 27.54 27.14 4.16
CA VAL A 732 26.82 27.46 5.41
C VAL A 732 27.68 27.21 6.64
N PHE A 733 28.34 26.05 6.73
CA PHE A 733 29.12 25.63 7.90
C PHE A 733 30.53 25.16 7.51
N PRO A 734 31.40 26.04 6.92
CA PRO A 734 32.74 25.64 6.51
C PRO A 734 33.67 25.32 7.69
N ASP A 735 33.29 25.73 8.88
CA ASP A 735 34.00 25.59 10.15
C ASP A 735 33.56 24.37 10.97
N LEU A 736 32.48 23.70 10.60
CA LEU A 736 31.93 22.52 11.29
C LEU A 736 32.13 21.24 10.46
N LYS A 737 32.25 20.12 11.14
CA LYS A 737 32.38 18.81 10.49
C LYS A 737 30.98 18.21 10.21
N ILE A 738 30.68 18.00 8.95
CA ILE A 738 29.41 17.43 8.53
C ILE A 738 29.61 16.01 8.04
N ALA A 739 28.81 15.07 8.56
CA ALA A 739 28.67 13.74 8.02
C ALA A 739 27.40 13.60 7.19
N LEU A 740 27.44 12.75 6.17
CA LEU A 740 26.28 12.43 5.31
C LEU A 740 25.90 10.97 5.46
N LEU A 741 24.59 10.71 5.64
CA LEU A 741 24.02 9.36 5.75
C LEU A 741 22.82 9.20 4.82
N HIS A 742 22.87 8.25 3.88
CA HIS A 742 21.76 8.02 2.94
C HIS A 742 21.52 6.53 2.63
N GLY A 743 20.38 6.21 2.03
CA GLY A 743 19.89 4.85 1.81
C GLY A 743 20.84 3.93 1.05
N ARG A 744 21.60 4.46 0.08
CA ARG A 744 22.48 3.68 -0.82
C ARG A 744 23.81 3.25 -0.21
N MET A 745 24.19 3.80 0.93
CA MET A 745 25.43 3.39 1.61
C MET A 745 25.31 1.96 2.09
N LYS A 746 26.41 1.23 2.07
CA LYS A 746 26.45 -0.13 2.62
C LYS A 746 26.25 -0.12 4.13
N GLY A 747 25.71 -1.20 4.68
CA GLY A 747 25.39 -1.29 6.11
C GLY A 747 26.58 -0.90 7.01
N PHE A 748 27.76 -1.45 6.73
CA PHE A 748 28.98 -1.15 7.51
C PHE A 748 29.46 0.32 7.40
N GLU A 749 29.22 0.98 6.24
CA GLU A 749 29.55 2.41 6.06
C GLU A 749 28.59 3.28 6.89
N LYS A 750 27.30 2.91 6.92
CA LYS A 750 26.29 3.59 7.76
C LYS A 750 26.64 3.44 9.24
N ASP A 751 26.96 2.23 9.65
CA ASP A 751 27.31 1.92 11.03
C ASP A 751 28.57 2.71 11.47
N ALA A 752 29.60 2.78 10.64
CA ALA A 752 30.82 3.55 10.92
C ALA A 752 30.56 5.06 11.06
N ILE A 753 29.74 5.65 10.19
CA ILE A 753 29.39 7.10 10.27
C ILE A 753 28.58 7.38 11.54
N LEU A 754 27.63 6.52 11.88
CA LEU A 754 26.80 6.69 13.07
C LEU A 754 27.63 6.55 14.34
N GLU A 755 28.59 5.65 14.38
CA GLU A 755 29.51 5.48 15.50
C GLU A 755 30.46 6.71 15.63
N ALA A 756 31.02 7.17 14.51
CA ALA A 756 31.84 8.39 14.49
C ALA A 756 31.05 9.64 14.94
N PHE A 757 29.77 9.77 14.52
CA PHE A 757 28.90 10.84 14.98
C PHE A 757 28.59 10.73 16.48
N LYS A 758 28.32 9.53 16.98
CA LYS A 758 28.10 9.27 18.41
C LYS A 758 29.33 9.60 19.26
N ASN A 759 30.54 9.34 18.72
CA ASN A 759 31.82 9.67 19.36
C ASN A 759 32.22 11.15 19.22
N HIS A 760 31.35 12.00 18.66
CA HIS A 760 31.55 13.44 18.48
C HIS A 760 32.69 13.77 17.50
N GLU A 761 32.93 12.92 16.48
CA GLU A 761 33.87 13.23 15.41
C GLU A 761 33.27 14.18 14.37
N TYR A 762 31.94 14.28 14.35
CA TYR A 762 31.12 15.18 13.51
C TYR A 762 30.19 16.03 14.37
N ASP A 763 30.00 17.29 13.98
CA ASP A 763 29.11 18.25 14.64
C ASP A 763 27.68 18.16 14.11
N ILE A 764 27.53 17.88 12.82
CA ILE A 764 26.24 17.81 12.12
C ILE A 764 26.15 16.50 11.33
N LEU A 765 25.02 15.81 11.45
CA LEU A 765 24.67 14.67 10.60
C LEU A 765 23.54 15.04 9.66
N VAL A 766 23.86 15.14 8.35
CA VAL A 766 22.87 15.30 7.28
C VAL A 766 22.39 13.91 6.87
N SER A 767 21.07 13.67 6.85
CA SER A 767 20.52 12.36 6.54
C SER A 767 19.24 12.44 5.73
N THR A 768 18.87 11.32 5.09
CA THR A 768 17.54 11.05 4.60
C THR A 768 16.71 10.32 5.68
N SER A 769 15.58 9.72 5.32
CA SER A 769 14.73 8.93 6.23
C SER A 769 15.44 7.74 6.92
N VAL A 770 16.66 7.41 6.51
CA VAL A 770 17.44 6.27 7.08
C VAL A 770 17.70 6.44 8.58
N ILE A 771 17.76 7.66 9.09
CA ILE A 771 17.97 7.94 10.52
C ILE A 771 16.79 7.54 11.41
N GLU A 772 15.66 7.12 10.83
CA GLU A 772 14.52 6.58 11.55
C GLU A 772 14.88 5.40 12.47
N VAL A 773 15.98 4.69 12.17
CA VAL A 773 16.42 3.48 12.90
C VAL A 773 17.40 3.82 14.02
N GLY A 774 17.00 3.62 15.25
CA GLY A 774 17.62 3.22 16.49
C GLY A 774 18.86 3.92 17.07
N VAL A 775 19.44 4.97 16.48
CA VAL A 775 20.68 5.55 17.01
C VAL A 775 20.39 6.49 18.20
N ASP A 776 21.07 6.22 19.30
CA ASP A 776 21.02 7.04 20.52
C ASP A 776 22.26 7.92 20.58
N VAL A 777 22.06 9.24 20.40
CA VAL A 777 23.10 10.24 20.54
C VAL A 777 22.67 11.26 21.61
N PRO A 778 23.04 11.03 22.89
CA PRO A 778 22.61 11.88 24.00
C PRO A 778 22.96 13.35 23.83
N ASN A 779 24.09 13.65 23.14
CA ASN A 779 24.60 14.98 22.90
C ASN A 779 23.88 15.75 21.79
N ALA A 780 23.00 15.09 20.99
CA ALA A 780 22.26 15.77 19.93
C ALA A 780 21.05 16.53 20.48
N THR A 781 21.08 17.85 20.36
CA THR A 781 20.04 18.76 20.90
C THR A 781 19.19 19.41 19.82
N VAL A 782 19.60 19.38 18.55
CA VAL A 782 18.89 20.03 17.45
C VAL A 782 18.51 19.02 16.38
N MET A 783 17.23 19.00 16.03
CA MET A 783 16.68 18.29 14.88
C MET A 783 16.09 19.30 13.90
N VAL A 784 16.55 19.30 12.66
CA VAL A 784 15.97 20.09 11.58
C VAL A 784 15.41 19.15 10.52
N ILE A 785 14.17 19.36 10.12
CA ILE A 785 13.50 18.54 9.09
C ILE A 785 13.12 19.49 7.95
N GLU A 786 13.88 19.42 6.86
CA GLU A 786 13.61 20.14 5.61
C GLU A 786 12.53 19.42 4.81
N GLY A 787 11.68 20.17 4.09
CA GLY A 787 10.55 19.60 3.38
C GLY A 787 9.61 18.79 4.29
N ALA A 788 9.38 19.27 5.52
CA ALA A 788 8.64 18.53 6.56
C ALA A 788 7.23 18.11 6.12
N ASN A 789 6.63 18.80 5.16
CA ASN A 789 5.31 18.48 4.57
C ASN A 789 5.30 17.16 3.78
N HIS A 790 6.48 16.62 3.37
CA HIS A 790 6.57 15.34 2.64
C HIS A 790 6.57 14.11 3.56
N PHE A 791 6.81 14.29 4.85
CA PHE A 791 6.87 13.19 5.79
C PHE A 791 5.52 12.89 6.46
N GLY A 792 5.29 11.63 6.78
CA GLY A 792 4.16 11.20 7.61
C GLY A 792 4.34 11.61 9.08
N LEU A 793 3.22 11.74 9.82
CA LEU A 793 3.28 12.14 11.26
C LEU A 793 4.12 11.16 12.08
N ALA A 794 3.98 9.86 11.86
CA ALA A 794 4.77 8.84 12.55
C ALA A 794 6.28 9.01 12.31
N GLN A 795 6.69 9.32 11.07
CA GLN A 795 8.11 9.56 10.73
C GLN A 795 8.64 10.84 11.40
N LEU A 796 7.87 11.94 11.31
CA LEU A 796 8.22 13.20 11.98
C LEU A 796 8.40 12.99 13.49
N HIS A 797 7.51 12.21 14.11
CA HIS A 797 7.60 11.86 15.52
C HIS A 797 8.84 11.02 15.84
N GLN A 798 9.17 10.03 15.03
CA GLN A 798 10.38 9.22 15.20
C GLN A 798 11.66 10.04 15.04
N PHE A 799 11.71 10.96 14.06
CA PHE A 799 12.84 11.91 13.94
C PHE A 799 12.96 12.81 15.16
N ARG A 800 11.84 13.40 15.63
CA ARG A 800 11.83 14.19 16.87
C ARG A 800 12.36 13.41 18.07
N GLY A 801 12.05 12.12 18.16
CA GLY A 801 12.50 11.22 19.23
C GLY A 801 14.00 10.91 19.22
N ARG A 802 14.75 11.31 18.16
CA ARG A 802 16.21 11.10 18.07
C ARG A 802 17.00 12.14 18.86
N VAL A 803 16.41 13.25 19.26
CA VAL A 803 17.03 14.27 20.12
C VAL A 803 16.37 14.32 21.50
N GLY A 804 17.01 14.97 22.46
CA GLY A 804 16.49 15.11 23.83
C GLY A 804 16.62 13.83 24.66
N ARG A 805 17.73 13.12 24.49
CA ARG A 805 18.09 11.92 25.28
C ARG A 805 19.12 12.22 26.37
N GLY A 806 19.65 13.42 26.40
CA GLY A 806 20.53 13.95 27.44
C GLY A 806 19.83 15.00 28.30
N ASP A 807 20.59 15.64 29.19
CA ASP A 807 20.06 16.61 30.15
C ASP A 807 19.78 17.99 29.54
N ALA A 808 20.30 18.27 28.32
CA ALA A 808 20.11 19.53 27.63
C ALA A 808 18.71 19.63 26.98
N GLN A 809 18.20 20.87 26.90
CA GLN A 809 16.93 21.13 26.21
C GLN A 809 17.08 20.90 24.70
N ALA A 810 16.28 20.00 24.14
CA ALA A 810 16.28 19.72 22.70
C ALA A 810 15.21 20.50 21.95
N TRP A 811 15.48 20.70 20.66
CA TRP A 811 14.68 21.50 19.72
C TRP A 811 14.45 20.73 18.41
N CYS A 812 13.24 20.84 17.88
CA CYS A 812 12.88 20.31 16.57
C CYS A 812 12.31 21.44 15.70
N ALA A 813 12.97 21.74 14.58
CA ALA A 813 12.54 22.72 13.59
C ALA A 813 11.95 22.00 12.37
N LEU A 814 10.68 22.24 12.07
CA LEU A 814 9.98 21.73 10.90
C LEU A 814 9.96 22.83 9.83
N ILE A 815 10.64 22.63 8.72
CA ILE A 815 10.72 23.60 7.62
C ILE A 815 9.95 23.04 6.43
N PRO A 816 8.75 23.61 6.09
CA PRO A 816 8.01 23.20 4.91
C PRO A 816 8.64 23.76 3.63
N ASP A 817 8.28 23.23 2.46
CA ASP A 817 8.81 23.72 1.17
C ASP A 817 8.34 25.13 0.83
N LYS A 818 7.10 25.46 1.18
CA LYS A 818 6.46 26.75 0.85
C LYS A 818 5.80 27.37 2.08
N ASP A 819 5.68 28.68 2.06
CA ASP A 819 5.00 29.41 3.15
C ASP A 819 3.52 29.01 3.31
N ASN A 820 2.82 28.64 2.25
CA ASN A 820 1.42 28.16 2.30
C ASN A 820 1.28 26.80 3.01
N ASP A 821 2.35 26.03 3.13
CA ASP A 821 2.35 24.73 3.81
C ASP A 821 2.52 24.83 5.34
N ILE A 822 2.65 26.06 5.87
CA ILE A 822 2.74 26.33 7.33
C ILE A 822 1.43 25.94 8.03
N GLU A 823 0.28 26.09 7.34
CA GLU A 823 -1.04 25.70 7.86
C GLU A 823 -1.35 24.20 7.71
N ASN A 824 -0.36 23.40 7.34
CA ASN A 824 -0.52 21.95 7.21
C ASN A 824 -0.91 21.34 8.57
N GLN A 825 -2.06 20.68 8.60
CA GLN A 825 -2.62 20.07 9.82
C GLN A 825 -1.65 19.09 10.49
N ARG A 826 -0.87 18.32 9.71
CA ARG A 826 0.13 17.38 10.24
C ARG A 826 1.26 18.09 10.98
N LEU A 827 1.77 19.19 10.42
CA LEU A 827 2.85 19.96 11.07
C LEU A 827 2.34 20.62 12.35
N ASN A 828 1.11 21.13 12.35
CA ASN A 828 0.48 21.71 13.53
C ASN A 828 0.28 20.65 14.63
N ALA A 829 -0.16 19.44 14.30
CA ALA A 829 -0.28 18.35 15.25
C ALA A 829 1.06 18.02 15.96
N MET A 830 2.18 18.07 15.22
CA MET A 830 3.53 17.90 15.78
C MET A 830 3.94 18.98 16.78
N VAL A 831 3.40 20.18 16.65
CA VAL A 831 3.64 21.31 17.60
C VAL A 831 2.73 21.20 18.82
N GLU A 832 1.48 20.75 18.62
CA GLU A 832 0.46 20.69 19.67
C GLU A 832 0.71 19.58 20.69
N THR A 833 1.27 18.43 20.26
CA THR A 833 1.49 17.31 21.17
C THR A 833 2.85 16.63 21.00
N THR A 834 3.38 16.17 22.13
CA THR A 834 4.56 15.31 22.15
C THR A 834 4.22 13.83 22.32
N ASP A 835 2.96 13.51 22.61
CA ASP A 835 2.44 12.17 22.79
C ASP A 835 2.34 11.45 21.43
N GLY A 836 3.08 10.35 21.26
CA GLY A 836 3.12 9.58 20.04
C GLY A 836 1.82 8.85 19.73
N PHE A 837 1.10 8.37 20.75
CA PHE A 837 -0.20 7.69 20.56
C PHE A 837 -1.26 8.65 20.06
N LYS A 838 -1.32 9.86 20.62
CA LYS A 838 -2.22 10.91 20.17
C LYS A 838 -1.91 11.37 18.74
N LEU A 839 -0.62 11.47 18.40
CA LEU A 839 -0.22 11.77 17.03
C LEU A 839 -0.62 10.67 16.04
N ALA A 840 -0.54 9.41 16.45
CA ALA A 840 -0.97 8.28 15.61
C ALA A 840 -2.48 8.27 15.38
N GLU A 841 -3.29 8.63 16.39
CA GLU A 841 -4.74 8.80 16.26
C GLU A 841 -5.07 9.95 15.30
N MET A 842 -4.40 11.10 15.45
CA MET A 842 -4.57 12.24 14.54
C MET A 842 -4.13 11.90 13.09
N ASP A 843 -3.05 11.14 12.90
CA ASP A 843 -2.59 10.68 11.58
C ASP A 843 -3.64 9.77 10.92
N LEU A 844 -4.25 8.89 11.70
CA LEU A 844 -5.33 8.01 11.23
C LEU A 844 -6.56 8.81 10.77
N GLU A 845 -6.96 9.82 11.52
CA GLU A 845 -8.08 10.70 11.17
C GLU A 845 -7.80 11.54 9.90
N MET A 846 -6.57 12.06 9.76
CA MET A 846 -6.19 12.94 8.65
C MET A 846 -6.00 12.20 7.32
N ARG A 847 -5.48 10.98 7.32
CA ARG A 847 -5.18 10.23 6.09
C ARG A 847 -6.43 9.72 5.39
N GLY A 848 -7.56 9.59 6.13
CA GLY A 848 -8.75 8.96 5.57
C GLY A 848 -8.56 7.47 5.20
N PRO A 849 -9.54 6.86 4.54
CA PRO A 849 -9.67 5.40 4.45
C PRO A 849 -8.72 4.63 3.51
N GLY A 850 -7.61 5.19 3.03
CA GLY A 850 -6.89 4.54 1.92
C GLY A 850 -5.42 4.16 2.12
N ASP A 851 -4.68 4.84 3.02
CA ASP A 851 -3.21 4.87 2.90
C ASP A 851 -2.39 4.18 4.01
N PHE A 852 -3.02 3.56 5.01
CA PHE A 852 -2.30 3.08 6.20
C PHE A 852 -1.55 1.76 6.04
N ILE A 853 -1.91 0.94 5.07
CA ILE A 853 -1.24 -0.34 4.81
C ILE A 853 -0.43 -0.20 3.53
N GLY A 854 0.85 0.09 3.69
CA GLY A 854 1.80 -0.10 2.61
C GLY A 854 1.70 -1.55 2.10
N LYS A 855 1.59 -1.72 0.79
CA LYS A 855 1.29 -2.97 0.07
C LYS A 855 2.13 -4.22 0.42
N ARG A 856 3.04 -4.15 1.42
CA ARG A 856 4.03 -5.22 1.72
C ARG A 856 4.30 -5.54 3.19
N GLN A 857 3.64 -4.91 4.16
CA GLN A 857 4.13 -5.01 5.56
C GLN A 857 3.46 -6.02 6.47
N SER A 858 2.31 -6.61 6.13
CA SER A 858 1.57 -7.39 7.13
C SER A 858 1.14 -8.80 6.74
N GLY A 859 1.43 -9.29 5.52
CA GLY A 859 0.85 -10.59 5.09
C GLY A 859 -0.70 -10.56 5.02
N LEU A 860 -1.32 -9.45 5.41
CA LEU A 860 -2.76 -9.26 5.36
C LEU A 860 -3.20 -9.03 3.92
N ARG A 861 -4.22 -9.79 3.50
CA ARG A 861 -4.88 -9.59 2.21
C ARG A 861 -5.33 -8.14 2.10
N GLU A 862 -5.07 -7.51 0.95
CA GLU A 862 -5.51 -6.15 0.66
C GLU A 862 -7.02 -6.02 0.90
N MET A 863 -7.42 -5.28 1.94
CA MET A 863 -8.83 -5.00 2.22
C MET A 863 -9.39 -4.14 1.10
N LYS A 864 -10.47 -4.57 0.51
CA LYS A 864 -11.07 -3.90 -0.66
C LYS A 864 -12.00 -2.75 -0.27
N LEU A 865 -12.70 -2.88 0.85
CA LEU A 865 -13.75 -1.97 1.31
C LEU A 865 -13.54 -1.47 2.73
N ALA A 866 -13.01 -2.31 3.62
CA ALA A 866 -12.72 -1.94 4.99
C ALA A 866 -11.62 -0.87 5.03
N SER A 867 -11.84 0.14 5.87
CA SER A 867 -10.84 1.14 6.20
C SER A 867 -10.36 0.93 7.63
N MET A 868 -9.06 0.91 7.83
CA MET A 868 -8.48 0.88 9.17
C MET A 868 -8.74 2.17 9.98
N SER A 869 -9.22 3.22 9.33
CA SER A 869 -9.66 4.44 10.03
C SER A 869 -11.06 4.33 10.65
N ASP A 870 -11.86 3.32 10.25
CA ASP A 870 -13.18 3.11 10.83
C ASP A 870 -13.11 2.32 12.15
N VAL A 871 -12.61 2.98 13.19
CA VAL A 871 -12.42 2.40 14.53
C VAL A 871 -13.70 1.78 15.08
N ARG A 872 -14.87 2.42 14.83
CA ARG A 872 -16.16 1.89 15.33
C ARG A 872 -16.53 0.57 14.68
N LEU A 873 -16.32 0.46 13.39
CA LEU A 873 -16.57 -0.78 12.65
C LEU A 873 -15.62 -1.90 13.06
N ILE A 874 -14.37 -1.54 13.30
CA ILE A 874 -13.33 -2.46 13.79
C ILE A 874 -13.71 -3.01 15.17
N GLU A 875 -14.07 -2.14 16.11
CA GLU A 875 -14.52 -2.54 17.46
C GLU A 875 -15.77 -3.40 17.41
N LYS A 876 -16.75 -3.02 16.58
CA LYS A 876 -17.98 -3.77 16.35
C LYS A 876 -17.70 -5.18 15.86
N ALA A 877 -16.88 -5.33 14.81
CA ALA A 877 -16.52 -6.61 14.25
C ALA A 877 -15.72 -7.49 15.25
N ARG A 878 -14.77 -6.88 15.97
CA ARG A 878 -13.99 -7.56 16.99
C ARG A 878 -14.86 -8.07 18.14
N ASN A 879 -15.76 -7.25 18.66
CA ASN A 879 -16.63 -7.63 19.78
C ASN A 879 -17.55 -8.80 19.38
N GLU A 880 -18.11 -8.80 18.19
CA GLU A 880 -18.91 -9.90 17.69
C GLU A 880 -18.06 -11.17 17.45
N ALA A 881 -16.83 -11.03 16.96
CA ALA A 881 -15.91 -12.15 16.79
C ALA A 881 -15.52 -12.77 18.15
N LEU A 882 -15.26 -11.96 19.17
CA LEU A 882 -14.95 -12.44 20.52
C LEU A 882 -16.14 -13.19 21.14
N LYS A 883 -17.35 -12.61 21.09
CA LYS A 883 -18.58 -13.26 21.60
C LYS A 883 -18.82 -14.61 20.93
N LEU A 884 -18.67 -14.67 19.62
CA LEU A 884 -18.84 -15.92 18.89
C LEU A 884 -17.75 -16.92 19.27
N PHE A 885 -16.53 -16.49 19.38
CA PHE A 885 -15.39 -17.33 19.74
C PHE A 885 -15.48 -17.87 21.19
N GLU A 886 -16.00 -17.09 22.13
CA GLU A 886 -16.27 -17.52 23.50
C GLU A 886 -17.37 -18.58 23.55
N SER A 887 -18.41 -18.48 22.70
CA SER A 887 -19.53 -19.42 22.67
C SER A 887 -19.28 -20.67 21.83
N ASP A 888 -18.50 -20.57 20.74
CA ASP A 888 -18.18 -21.64 19.80
C ASP A 888 -16.74 -21.48 19.25
N PRO A 889 -15.70 -21.77 20.05
CA PRO A 889 -14.30 -21.54 19.65
C PRO A 889 -13.85 -22.31 18.40
N LYS A 890 -14.51 -23.44 18.08
CA LYS A 890 -14.18 -24.28 16.93
C LYS A 890 -15.16 -24.13 15.76
N LEU A 891 -16.15 -23.26 15.89
CA LEU A 891 -17.23 -23.08 14.93
C LEU A 891 -17.89 -24.43 14.58
N GLU A 892 -18.25 -25.22 15.58
CA GLU A 892 -18.84 -26.56 15.42
C GLU A 892 -20.38 -26.55 15.44
N GLN A 893 -20.99 -25.47 15.88
CA GLN A 893 -22.45 -25.34 15.85
C GLN A 893 -22.97 -25.34 14.40
N PRO A 894 -24.11 -25.99 14.11
CA PRO A 894 -24.63 -26.08 12.75
C PRO A 894 -24.85 -24.74 12.04
N GLU A 895 -25.24 -23.72 12.76
CA GLU A 895 -25.42 -22.35 12.25
C GLU A 895 -24.09 -21.70 11.81
N ASN A 896 -22.94 -22.14 12.34
CA ASN A 896 -21.61 -21.63 12.03
C ASN A 896 -20.89 -22.42 10.92
N ALA A 897 -21.52 -23.46 10.34
CA ALA A 897 -20.86 -24.34 9.38
C ALA A 897 -20.38 -23.60 8.12
N VAL A 898 -21.20 -22.68 7.58
CA VAL A 898 -20.83 -21.87 6.41
C VAL A 898 -19.71 -20.88 6.75
N LEU A 899 -19.80 -20.28 7.93
CA LEU A 899 -18.77 -19.39 8.46
C LEU A 899 -17.43 -20.10 8.65
N LYS A 900 -17.44 -21.32 9.23
CA LYS A 900 -16.24 -22.15 9.39
C LYS A 900 -15.53 -22.39 8.06
N ALA A 901 -16.28 -22.80 7.04
CA ALA A 901 -15.73 -23.03 5.71
C ALA A 901 -15.05 -21.77 5.16
N ARG A 902 -15.66 -20.59 5.36
CA ARG A 902 -15.14 -19.31 4.90
C ARG A 902 -13.89 -18.89 5.67
N VAL A 903 -13.85 -19.07 6.97
CA VAL A 903 -12.66 -18.76 7.82
C VAL A 903 -11.49 -19.66 7.42
N ILE A 904 -11.70 -20.95 7.17
CA ILE A 904 -10.64 -21.87 6.71
C ILE A 904 -10.10 -21.43 5.34
N GLU A 905 -10.97 -21.06 4.41
CA GLU A 905 -10.56 -20.54 3.09
C GLU A 905 -9.72 -19.27 3.21
N THR A 906 -10.13 -18.35 4.07
CA THR A 906 -9.40 -17.10 4.33
C THR A 906 -8.03 -17.37 4.95
N SER A 907 -7.96 -18.23 5.97
CA SER A 907 -6.70 -18.61 6.64
C SER A 907 -5.73 -19.35 5.69
N ALA A 908 -6.25 -20.23 4.84
CA ALA A 908 -5.43 -20.95 3.83
C ALA A 908 -4.85 -19.97 2.78
N THR A 909 -5.59 -18.91 2.43
CA THR A 909 -5.14 -17.89 1.49
C THR A 909 -4.09 -16.98 2.13
N GLN A 910 -4.21 -16.65 3.41
CA GLN A 910 -3.20 -15.92 4.18
C GLN A 910 -1.89 -16.69 4.25
N ARG A 911 -1.92 -17.97 4.63
CA ARG A 911 -0.71 -18.84 4.65
C ARG A 911 -0.03 -18.99 3.29
N LYS A 912 -0.77 -18.95 2.18
CA LYS A 912 -0.16 -18.95 0.82
C LYS A 912 0.47 -17.61 0.45
N GLY A 913 -0.06 -16.50 0.91
CA GLY A 913 0.55 -15.17 0.75
C GLY A 913 1.82 -14.98 1.59
N GLU A 914 1.98 -15.76 2.67
CA GLU A 914 3.17 -15.81 3.52
C GLU A 914 4.31 -16.66 2.91
N ILE A 915 4.01 -17.55 1.96
CA ILE A 915 4.96 -18.49 1.32
C ILE A 915 5.36 -18.02 -0.11
N SER A 916 4.72 -17.03 -0.69
CA SER A 916 5.01 -16.47 -2.02
C SER A 916 5.73 -15.12 -1.96
#